data_997fc387e32a581a965e43781a24601c
#
_entry.id   997fc387e32a581a965e43781a24601c
#
_cell.length_a   1.000
_cell.length_b   1.000
_cell.length_c   1.000
_cell.angle_alpha   90.00
_cell.angle_beta   90.00
_cell.angle_gamma   90.00
#
_symmetry.space_group_name_H-M   'P 1'
#
loop_
_entity.id
_entity.type
_entity.pdbx_description
1 polymer ?
#
loop_
_entity_poly.entity_id
_entity_poly.type
_entity_poly.pdbx_seq_one_letter_code
_entity_poly.pdbx_strand_id
1 'polypeptide(L)'
;MLDEATDAGLPLLEQLKFLSIFYNNLDEFFMVRVANIYRQYRSGAVSSSPDRMTPAKQLAEIRRKVLILVSRAQEHWRKRLAPQLHDKGVRLMRYADLSEKQRKFLDGYFRNEIYPILTPQAIDPGHPFPTISNTSLNFIIQLRSRDGVTRFARLKCPNNISRFVFIPRNKEAKTYASLGFNANVRDSDIILLEDLIAEYLGALFPGNTVVNAGLFRITRNTDVEIEEDEADDLLEAVKDLVEQRRFGDVVRLEIAHGTAKELSAFLTERLGMQPFQIYRVKGPLAFSELMALYGVDRPGLKESPFYGRTPSVFQEGDIYAHIQSRDVFLFHPYDSFTPVLDFIRRSSEDPGVIAIKQTLYRVGNASPIVKALIEARRSGKQVTAVVELKARFDEERNITWAEEMEKAGVNVVYGLVGMKIHAKLCLVVRREPEGVSRYVHIGTGNYNPSTAKMYTDMGLITANPNICADVTDLFNVMTGYAHREQYRELLVSPLSMRRSLLDMIQRETALHQQNGNGEIIFKCNQLVDKHVIRALYRASMEGVRVRLQVRGICCLRPGVKGISDNIEVTSIVGRFLEHTRVYWFNANGEGRLYIGSADIMPRNLDRRIEVLVPILDPGLRACLRNDILETHLRDNQQTWRLQEDGTYCRIKPGKGEEPVNAQEIMMRRSRECV
;
A
#
# COMPACT_ATOMS: atom_id res chain seq x y z
N MET A 1 0.46 12.01 -6.06
CA MET A 1 1.78 11.73 -5.46
C MET A 1 2.88 12.63 -6.00
N LEU A 2 3.11 12.67 -7.35
CA LEU A 2 4.14 13.55 -7.90
C LEU A 2 3.78 15.04 -7.75
N ASP A 3 2.51 15.39 -7.85
CA ASP A 3 2.06 16.77 -7.64
C ASP A 3 2.25 17.19 -6.18
N GLU A 4 1.94 16.33 -5.21
CA GLU A 4 2.26 16.56 -3.79
C GLU A 4 3.77 16.68 -3.56
N ALA A 5 4.57 15.81 -4.19
CA ALA A 5 6.04 15.90 -4.10
C ALA A 5 6.59 17.25 -4.62
N THR A 6 5.86 17.92 -5.51
CA THR A 6 6.25 19.21 -6.11
C THR A 6 5.52 20.41 -5.48
N ASP A 7 4.66 20.20 -4.49
CA ASP A 7 3.95 21.27 -3.79
C ASP A 7 4.89 22.00 -2.81
N ALA A 8 5.19 23.26 -3.11
CA ALA A 8 6.06 24.10 -2.29
C ALA A 8 5.46 24.44 -0.91
N GLY A 9 4.18 24.23 -0.71
CA GLY A 9 3.50 24.41 0.59
C GLY A 9 3.80 23.30 1.59
N LEU A 10 4.29 22.14 1.13
CA LEU A 10 4.66 21.05 2.00
C LEU A 10 6.10 21.17 2.51
N PRO A 11 6.37 20.73 3.77
CA PRO A 11 7.72 20.61 4.30
C PRO A 11 8.63 19.73 3.40
N LEU A 12 9.93 20.00 3.35
CA LEU A 12 10.84 19.35 2.38
C LEU A 12 10.91 17.82 2.53
N LEU A 13 10.87 17.29 3.75
CA LEU A 13 10.89 15.85 3.95
C LEU A 13 9.53 15.20 3.60
N GLU A 14 8.43 15.95 3.65
CA GLU A 14 7.14 15.48 3.14
C GLU A 14 7.17 15.40 1.60
N GLN A 15 7.74 16.41 0.92
CA GLN A 15 7.96 16.36 -0.53
C GLN A 15 8.81 15.14 -0.92
N LEU A 16 9.88 14.84 -0.16
CA LEU A 16 10.71 13.65 -0.36
C LEU A 16 9.93 12.36 -0.14
N LYS A 17 9.10 12.31 0.90
CA LYS A 17 8.20 11.17 1.17
C LYS A 17 7.27 10.90 -0.02
N PHE A 18 6.59 11.93 -0.52
CA PHE A 18 5.71 11.78 -1.68
C PHE A 18 6.45 11.38 -2.95
N LEU A 19 7.67 11.89 -3.16
CA LEU A 19 8.52 11.49 -4.27
C LEU A 19 8.91 10.01 -4.16
N SER A 20 9.28 9.54 -2.98
CA SER A 20 9.60 8.14 -2.72
C SER A 20 8.39 7.23 -2.93
N ILE A 21 7.20 7.64 -2.46
CA ILE A 21 5.94 6.93 -2.69
C ILE A 21 5.61 6.86 -4.19
N PHE A 22 5.84 7.93 -4.95
CA PHE A 22 5.66 7.92 -6.41
C PHE A 22 6.49 6.81 -7.07
N TYR A 23 7.77 6.70 -6.72
CA TYR A 23 8.64 5.67 -7.28
C TYR A 23 8.30 4.25 -6.80
N ASN A 24 7.90 4.10 -5.54
CA ASN A 24 7.41 2.81 -5.03
C ASN A 24 6.15 2.34 -5.79
N ASN A 25 5.19 3.24 -5.98
CA ASN A 25 3.99 2.94 -6.77
C ASN A 25 4.33 2.62 -8.23
N LEU A 26 5.34 3.27 -8.79
CA LEU A 26 5.82 2.98 -10.15
C LEU A 26 6.46 1.59 -10.22
N ASP A 27 7.25 1.20 -9.23
CA ASP A 27 7.84 -0.13 -9.14
C ASP A 27 6.74 -1.21 -9.08
N GLU A 28 5.76 -1.07 -8.18
CA GLU A 28 4.63 -2.01 -8.11
C GLU A 28 3.81 -2.06 -9.40
N PHE A 29 3.61 -0.92 -10.05
CA PHE A 29 2.91 -0.85 -11.34
C PHE A 29 3.61 -1.69 -12.41
N PHE A 30 4.96 -1.61 -12.48
CA PHE A 30 5.74 -2.44 -13.39
C PHE A 30 5.72 -3.91 -13.00
N MET A 31 5.91 -4.23 -11.71
CA MET A 31 5.92 -5.60 -11.20
C MET A 31 4.63 -6.37 -11.49
N VAL A 32 3.50 -5.66 -11.57
CA VAL A 32 2.18 -6.28 -11.61
C VAL A 32 1.44 -5.96 -12.90
N ARG A 33 1.16 -4.67 -13.15
CA ARG A 33 0.28 -4.27 -14.26
C ARG A 33 0.98 -4.34 -15.61
N VAL A 34 2.16 -3.74 -15.70
CA VAL A 34 2.95 -3.77 -16.92
C VAL A 34 3.40 -5.20 -17.21
N ALA A 35 3.76 -5.97 -16.18
CA ALA A 35 4.13 -7.38 -16.31
C ALA A 35 3.00 -8.21 -16.93
N ASN A 36 1.75 -8.01 -16.50
CA ASN A 36 0.60 -8.70 -17.06
C ASN A 36 0.37 -8.33 -18.54
N ILE A 37 0.41 -7.02 -18.86
CA ILE A 37 0.27 -6.56 -20.25
C ILE A 37 1.42 -7.10 -21.12
N TYR A 38 2.64 -7.18 -20.58
CA TYR A 38 3.80 -7.72 -21.28
C TYR A 38 3.65 -9.23 -21.57
N ARG A 39 3.10 -10.00 -20.62
CA ARG A 39 2.75 -11.41 -20.81
C ARG A 39 1.74 -11.58 -21.94
N GLN A 40 0.68 -10.77 -21.95
CA GLN A 40 -0.32 -10.76 -23.03
C GLN A 40 0.31 -10.38 -24.39
N TYR A 41 1.23 -9.42 -24.42
CA TYR A 41 1.98 -9.04 -25.61
C TYR A 41 2.81 -10.22 -26.14
N ARG A 42 3.53 -10.94 -25.27
CA ARG A 42 4.36 -12.10 -25.65
C ARG A 42 3.54 -13.30 -26.14
N SER A 43 2.38 -13.54 -25.55
CA SER A 43 1.49 -14.64 -25.95
C SER A 43 0.67 -14.35 -27.22
N GLY A 44 0.80 -13.14 -27.80
CA GLY A 44 -0.01 -12.73 -28.95
C GLY A 44 -1.50 -12.56 -28.65
N ALA A 45 -1.88 -12.45 -27.38
CA ALA A 45 -3.27 -12.33 -26.96
C ALA A 45 -3.94 -11.07 -27.54
N VAL A 46 -5.15 -11.24 -28.07
CA VAL A 46 -5.98 -10.12 -28.49
C VAL A 46 -6.60 -9.47 -27.24
N SER A 47 -6.51 -8.13 -27.12
CA SER A 47 -7.07 -7.42 -25.97
C SER A 47 -8.57 -7.65 -25.84
N SER A 48 -9.01 -8.02 -24.64
CA SER A 48 -10.42 -8.06 -24.23
C SER A 48 -10.88 -6.78 -23.53
N SER A 49 -10.04 -5.71 -23.49
CA SER A 49 -10.39 -4.46 -22.82
C SER A 49 -11.52 -3.71 -23.55
N PRO A 50 -12.42 -3.04 -22.81
CA PRO A 50 -13.55 -2.32 -23.40
C PRO A 50 -13.15 -1.22 -24.41
N ASP A 51 -11.95 -0.63 -24.25
CA ASP A 51 -11.37 0.40 -25.12
C ASP A 51 -10.67 -0.18 -26.38
N ARG A 52 -10.63 -1.50 -26.51
CA ARG A 52 -10.00 -2.24 -27.62
C ARG A 52 -8.53 -1.91 -27.86
N MET A 53 -7.81 -1.39 -26.86
CA MET A 53 -6.38 -1.15 -26.96
C MET A 53 -5.61 -2.47 -26.95
N THR A 54 -4.78 -2.70 -27.98
CA THR A 54 -3.88 -3.87 -28.02
C THR A 54 -2.81 -3.77 -26.94
N PRO A 55 -2.27 -4.88 -26.42
CA PRO A 55 -1.17 -4.88 -25.46
C PRO A 55 0.03 -4.05 -25.90
N ALA A 56 0.42 -4.12 -27.17
CA ALA A 56 1.51 -3.31 -27.74
C ALA A 56 1.23 -1.79 -27.64
N LYS A 57 0.01 -1.36 -27.96
CA LYS A 57 -0.40 0.04 -27.86
C LYS A 57 -0.44 0.52 -26.40
N GLN A 58 -0.93 -0.34 -25.48
CA GLN A 58 -0.91 -0.05 -24.06
C GLN A 58 0.52 0.15 -23.53
N LEU A 59 1.46 -0.74 -23.88
CA LEU A 59 2.87 -0.62 -23.48
C LEU A 59 3.53 0.65 -24.01
N ALA A 60 3.24 1.04 -25.26
CA ALA A 60 3.75 2.27 -25.86
C ALA A 60 3.23 3.52 -25.13
N GLU A 61 1.92 3.59 -24.83
CA GLU A 61 1.32 4.71 -24.10
C GLU A 61 1.80 4.78 -22.65
N ILE A 62 1.94 3.65 -21.98
CA ILE A 62 2.53 3.58 -20.64
C ILE A 62 3.94 4.15 -20.66
N ARG A 63 4.79 3.70 -21.61
CA ARG A 63 6.15 4.23 -21.73
C ARG A 63 6.16 5.75 -21.93
N ARG A 64 5.34 6.26 -22.84
CA ARG A 64 5.26 7.70 -23.12
C ARG A 64 4.92 8.50 -21.84
N LYS A 65 3.89 8.07 -21.11
CA LYS A 65 3.48 8.71 -19.85
C LYS A 65 4.53 8.58 -18.75
N VAL A 66 5.12 7.40 -18.57
CA VAL A 66 6.15 7.16 -17.57
C VAL A 66 7.38 8.03 -17.80
N LEU A 67 7.84 8.18 -19.05
CA LEU A 67 8.99 9.04 -19.37
C LEU A 67 8.73 10.51 -18.98
N ILE A 68 7.53 11.03 -19.22
CA ILE A 68 7.15 12.38 -18.83
C ILE A 68 7.17 12.54 -17.30
N LEU A 69 6.52 11.63 -16.59
CA LEU A 69 6.42 11.67 -15.12
C LEU A 69 7.79 11.51 -14.44
N VAL A 70 8.59 10.55 -14.90
CA VAL A 70 9.93 10.31 -14.37
C VAL A 70 10.86 11.50 -14.66
N SER A 71 10.79 12.10 -15.87
CA SER A 71 11.57 13.30 -16.19
C SER A 71 11.22 14.46 -15.26
N ARG A 72 9.93 14.72 -15.03
CA ARG A 72 9.46 15.75 -14.08
C ARG A 72 9.96 15.48 -12.65
N ALA A 73 9.87 14.23 -12.19
CA ALA A 73 10.33 13.81 -10.86
C ALA A 73 11.85 14.02 -10.68
N GLN A 74 12.65 13.60 -11.67
CA GLN A 74 14.11 13.76 -11.66
C GLN A 74 14.54 15.23 -11.73
N GLU A 75 13.82 16.04 -12.51
CA GLU A 75 14.07 17.47 -12.60
C GLU A 75 13.79 18.18 -11.28
N HIS A 76 12.64 17.88 -10.66
CA HIS A 76 12.29 18.41 -9.34
C HIS A 76 13.33 18.03 -8.27
N TRP A 77 13.72 16.76 -8.19
CA TRP A 77 14.77 16.29 -7.30
C TRP A 77 16.07 17.10 -7.49
N ARG A 78 16.59 17.12 -8.72
CA ARG A 78 17.90 17.69 -9.03
C ARG A 78 17.96 19.20 -8.87
N LYS A 79 16.90 19.92 -9.33
CA LYS A 79 16.93 21.39 -9.41
C LYS A 79 16.35 22.07 -8.17
N ARG A 80 15.53 21.37 -7.36
CA ARG A 80 14.83 21.99 -6.23
C ARG A 80 15.04 21.24 -4.92
N LEU A 81 14.57 19.99 -4.85
CA LEU A 81 14.46 19.30 -3.56
C LEU A 81 15.83 18.98 -2.95
N ALA A 82 16.75 18.38 -3.71
CA ALA A 82 18.08 18.03 -3.19
C ALA A 82 18.90 19.28 -2.77
N PRO A 83 18.97 20.39 -3.56
CA PRO A 83 19.61 21.63 -3.12
C PRO A 83 18.98 22.21 -1.84
N GLN A 84 17.64 22.28 -1.75
CA GLN A 84 16.99 22.83 -0.57
C GLN A 84 17.20 21.95 0.68
N LEU A 85 17.20 20.63 0.55
CA LEU A 85 17.56 19.71 1.63
C LEU A 85 19.00 19.93 2.08
N HIS A 86 19.93 20.08 1.14
CA HIS A 86 21.32 20.40 1.42
C HIS A 86 21.46 21.68 2.25
N ASP A 87 20.78 22.77 1.86
CA ASP A 87 20.82 24.06 2.55
C ASP A 87 20.22 23.97 3.97
N LYS A 88 19.25 23.08 4.17
CA LYS A 88 18.65 22.77 5.48
C LYS A 88 19.41 21.72 6.30
N GLY A 89 20.62 21.36 5.86
CA GLY A 89 21.53 20.48 6.59
C GLY A 89 21.34 18.97 6.34
N VAL A 90 20.45 18.56 5.44
CA VAL A 90 20.34 17.18 4.94
C VAL A 90 21.17 17.09 3.65
N ARG A 91 22.48 16.86 3.79
CA ARG A 91 23.45 16.97 2.69
C ARG A 91 23.76 15.62 2.10
N LEU A 92 23.22 15.35 0.92
CA LEU A 92 23.61 14.21 0.10
C LEU A 92 24.80 14.62 -0.77
N MET A 93 26.01 14.13 -0.43
CA MET A 93 27.27 14.53 -1.02
C MET A 93 27.68 13.58 -2.14
N ARG A 94 28.35 14.11 -3.16
CA ARG A 94 29.12 13.30 -4.11
C ARG A 94 30.54 13.12 -3.56
N TYR A 95 31.18 12.01 -3.86
CA TYR A 95 32.54 11.75 -3.39
C TYR A 95 33.55 12.89 -3.77
N ALA A 96 33.38 13.45 -4.97
CA ALA A 96 34.23 14.55 -5.44
C ALA A 96 34.11 15.82 -4.58
N ASP A 97 32.98 16.06 -3.94
CA ASP A 97 32.70 17.27 -3.15
C ASP A 97 33.17 17.13 -1.67
N LEU A 98 33.68 15.95 -1.29
CA LEU A 98 34.12 15.66 0.07
C LEU A 98 35.55 16.25 0.36
N SER A 99 35.73 16.68 1.61
CA SER A 99 37.06 17.10 2.12
C SER A 99 38.00 15.89 2.25
N GLU A 100 39.29 16.16 2.29
CA GLU A 100 40.32 15.12 2.45
C GLU A 100 40.10 14.28 3.72
N LYS A 101 39.69 14.91 4.84
CA LYS A 101 39.40 14.21 6.08
C LYS A 101 38.23 13.25 5.92
N GLN A 102 37.17 13.66 5.23
CA GLN A 102 35.98 12.83 4.96
C GLN A 102 36.34 11.66 4.05
N ARG A 103 37.16 11.90 3.01
CA ARG A 103 37.66 10.83 2.13
C ARG A 103 38.54 9.82 2.89
N LYS A 104 39.41 10.27 3.78
CA LYS A 104 40.21 9.38 4.64
C LYS A 104 39.34 8.54 5.58
N PHE A 105 38.30 9.13 6.14
CA PHE A 105 37.29 8.37 6.94
C PHE A 105 36.64 7.29 6.09
N LEU A 106 36.17 7.64 4.90
CA LEU A 106 35.48 6.70 3.98
C LEU A 106 36.40 5.63 3.44
N ASP A 107 37.70 5.90 3.23
CA ASP A 107 38.70 4.90 2.85
C ASP A 107 38.82 3.82 3.93
N GLY A 108 38.92 4.22 5.19
CA GLY A 108 38.93 3.28 6.31
C GLY A 108 37.62 2.50 6.43
N TYR A 109 36.48 3.16 6.31
CA TYR A 109 35.16 2.52 6.35
C TYR A 109 34.97 1.53 5.19
N PHE A 110 35.35 1.95 3.97
CA PHE A 110 35.26 1.07 2.81
C PHE A 110 36.08 -0.20 2.99
N ARG A 111 37.39 -0.07 3.37
CA ARG A 111 38.31 -1.20 3.51
C ARG A 111 37.90 -2.18 4.60
N ASN A 112 37.39 -1.67 5.72
CA ASN A 112 37.09 -2.49 6.89
C ASN A 112 35.70 -3.09 6.88
N GLU A 113 34.69 -2.35 6.37
CA GLU A 113 33.27 -2.74 6.52
C GLU A 113 32.62 -3.12 5.18
N ILE A 114 33.01 -2.47 4.06
CA ILE A 114 32.34 -2.68 2.78
C ILE A 114 33.10 -3.66 1.90
N TYR A 115 34.39 -3.47 1.73
CA TYR A 115 35.22 -4.30 0.84
C TYR A 115 35.08 -5.81 1.14
N PRO A 116 35.10 -6.27 2.40
CA PRO A 116 35.05 -7.70 2.71
C PRO A 116 33.72 -8.39 2.32
N ILE A 117 32.64 -7.62 2.14
CA ILE A 117 31.30 -8.16 1.81
C ILE A 117 30.99 -8.05 0.30
N LEU A 118 31.84 -7.37 -0.47
CA LEU A 118 31.64 -7.23 -1.91
C LEU A 118 32.15 -8.47 -2.65
N THR A 119 31.30 -9.00 -3.52
CA THR A 119 31.63 -10.18 -4.35
C THR A 119 31.41 -9.86 -5.82
N PRO A 120 32.45 -9.42 -6.53
CA PRO A 120 32.39 -9.26 -7.98
C PRO A 120 32.18 -10.63 -8.68
N GLN A 121 31.36 -10.65 -9.71
CA GLN A 121 31.06 -11.83 -10.51
C GLN A 121 31.54 -11.59 -11.95
N ALA A 122 32.48 -12.39 -12.42
CA ALA A 122 32.92 -12.38 -13.81
C ALA A 122 31.79 -12.84 -14.75
N ILE A 123 31.79 -12.33 -15.97
CA ILE A 123 30.82 -12.71 -17.02
C ILE A 123 31.63 -13.15 -18.24
N ASP A 124 31.73 -14.47 -18.46
CA ASP A 124 32.43 -15.10 -19.56
C ASP A 124 31.72 -16.41 -19.95
N PRO A 125 32.18 -17.16 -20.97
CA PRO A 125 31.55 -18.42 -21.35
C PRO A 125 31.49 -19.46 -20.23
N GLY A 126 32.41 -19.46 -19.28
CA GLY A 126 32.40 -20.35 -18.11
C GLY A 126 31.54 -19.82 -16.95
N HIS A 127 31.21 -18.52 -16.96
CA HIS A 127 30.40 -17.84 -15.96
C HIS A 127 29.29 -17.05 -16.67
N PRO A 128 28.13 -17.67 -16.93
CA PRO A 128 27.01 -17.00 -17.63
C PRO A 128 26.52 -15.79 -16.87
N PHE A 129 25.76 -14.92 -17.56
CA PHE A 129 25.21 -13.70 -16.94
C PHE A 129 24.37 -14.08 -15.72
N PRO A 130 24.73 -13.56 -14.51
CA PRO A 130 24.10 -14.01 -13.27
C PRO A 130 22.66 -13.54 -13.14
N THR A 131 21.85 -14.28 -12.41
CA THR A 131 20.50 -13.88 -12.06
C THR A 131 20.53 -12.61 -11.21
N ILE A 132 19.83 -11.58 -11.68
CA ILE A 132 19.73 -10.31 -10.97
C ILE A 132 18.48 -10.33 -10.09
N SER A 133 18.66 -10.05 -8.80
CA SER A 133 17.53 -9.95 -7.86
C SER A 133 16.63 -8.77 -8.21
N ASN A 134 15.33 -8.93 -8.01
CA ASN A 134 14.35 -7.88 -8.28
C ASN A 134 14.68 -6.60 -7.52
N THR A 135 14.61 -5.46 -8.19
CA THR A 135 14.85 -4.09 -7.67
C THR A 135 16.22 -3.81 -7.08
N SER A 136 17.14 -4.79 -7.06
CA SER A 136 18.50 -4.59 -6.52
C SER A 136 19.35 -3.66 -7.39
N LEU A 137 20.19 -2.85 -6.73
CA LEU A 137 21.22 -2.03 -7.41
C LEU A 137 22.42 -2.89 -7.78
N ASN A 138 22.93 -2.71 -8.99
CA ASN A 138 24.06 -3.46 -9.51
C ASN A 138 24.94 -2.59 -10.38
N PHE A 139 26.25 -2.84 -10.35
CA PHE A 139 27.18 -2.34 -11.35
C PHE A 139 27.37 -3.37 -12.46
N ILE A 140 27.43 -2.89 -13.69
CA ILE A 140 28.04 -3.58 -14.81
C ILE A 140 29.38 -2.88 -15.08
N ILE A 141 30.46 -3.65 -15.15
CA ILE A 141 31.82 -3.16 -15.16
C ILE A 141 32.56 -3.75 -16.38
N GLN A 142 33.15 -2.88 -17.17
CA GLN A 142 34.00 -3.27 -18.28
C GLN A 142 35.48 -3.17 -17.83
N LEU A 143 36.17 -4.28 -17.94
CA LEU A 143 37.54 -4.45 -17.54
C LEU A 143 38.43 -4.64 -18.77
N ARG A 144 39.64 -4.12 -18.71
CA ARG A 144 40.69 -4.45 -19.64
C ARG A 144 41.83 -5.17 -18.88
N SER A 145 42.07 -6.41 -19.26
CA SER A 145 43.17 -7.19 -18.67
C SER A 145 44.51 -6.76 -19.25
N ARG A 146 45.61 -7.21 -18.65
CA ARG A 146 47.00 -6.87 -19.10
C ARG A 146 47.31 -7.37 -20.51
N ASP A 147 46.67 -8.44 -20.94
CA ASP A 147 46.73 -9.00 -22.29
C ASP A 147 45.86 -8.23 -23.33
N GLY A 148 45.22 -7.12 -22.91
CA GLY A 148 44.39 -6.29 -23.78
C GLY A 148 42.97 -6.79 -23.97
N VAL A 149 42.59 -7.95 -23.40
CA VAL A 149 41.25 -8.55 -23.56
C VAL A 149 40.23 -7.76 -22.75
N THR A 150 39.09 -7.48 -23.41
CA THR A 150 37.92 -6.87 -22.73
C THR A 150 37.11 -7.94 -22.01
N ARG A 151 36.86 -7.72 -20.73
CA ARG A 151 36.04 -8.59 -19.87
C ARG A 151 34.94 -7.80 -19.21
N PHE A 152 33.88 -8.49 -18.78
CA PHE A 152 32.78 -7.88 -18.06
C PHE A 152 32.62 -8.53 -16.68
N ALA A 153 32.22 -7.71 -15.71
CA ALA A 153 31.90 -8.19 -14.39
C ALA A 153 30.63 -7.50 -13.89
N ARG A 154 29.90 -8.19 -13.05
CA ARG A 154 28.76 -7.65 -12.31
C ARG A 154 29.12 -7.55 -10.84
N LEU A 155 28.72 -6.45 -10.19
CA LEU A 155 28.82 -6.28 -8.76
C LEU A 155 27.44 -5.85 -8.20
N LYS A 156 26.90 -6.63 -7.26
CA LYS A 156 25.67 -6.25 -6.53
C LYS A 156 26.02 -5.28 -5.41
N CYS A 157 25.28 -4.18 -5.29
CA CYS A 157 25.34 -3.36 -4.08
C CYS A 157 24.70 -4.14 -2.92
N PRO A 158 25.40 -4.27 -1.78
CA PRO A 158 24.85 -4.95 -0.61
C PRO A 158 23.56 -4.29 -0.11
N ASN A 159 22.60 -5.09 0.31
CA ASN A 159 21.34 -4.62 0.89
C ASN A 159 21.17 -4.98 2.38
N ASN A 160 22.16 -5.65 2.94
CA ASN A 160 22.26 -5.99 4.37
C ASN A 160 22.96 -4.91 5.21
N ILE A 161 23.47 -3.86 4.56
CA ILE A 161 24.02 -2.65 5.18
C ILE A 161 23.25 -1.41 4.70
N SER A 162 23.37 -0.30 5.44
CA SER A 162 22.70 0.94 5.07
C SER A 162 23.18 1.47 3.73
N ARG A 163 22.27 1.82 2.82
CA ARG A 163 22.57 2.53 1.59
C ARG A 163 23.10 3.95 1.83
N PHE A 164 22.76 4.54 2.99
CA PHE A 164 23.15 5.90 3.39
C PHE A 164 24.31 5.81 4.36
N VAL A 165 25.48 6.24 3.90
CA VAL A 165 26.69 6.28 4.71
C VAL A 165 26.82 7.67 5.31
N PHE A 166 26.77 7.76 6.65
CA PHE A 166 26.88 9.02 7.38
C PHE A 166 28.33 9.36 7.64
N ILE A 167 28.72 10.57 7.25
CA ILE A 167 30.08 11.09 7.39
C ILE A 167 30.08 12.14 8.48
N PRO A 168 30.76 11.91 9.64
CA PRO A 168 30.83 12.89 10.71
C PRO A 168 31.50 14.20 10.27
N ARG A 169 30.90 15.34 10.67
CA ARG A 169 31.50 16.67 10.47
C ARG A 169 32.52 17.02 11.55
N ASN A 170 32.39 16.52 12.76
CA ASN A 170 33.17 16.78 13.94
C ASN A 170 34.08 15.59 14.33
N LYS A 171 35.22 15.89 15.02
CA LYS A 171 36.26 14.91 15.36
C LYS A 171 35.87 13.79 16.32
N GLU A 172 34.81 13.94 17.08
CA GLU A 172 34.44 13.04 18.18
C GLU A 172 33.65 11.78 17.77
N ALA A 173 33.20 11.70 16.53
CA ALA A 173 32.37 10.61 16.06
C ALA A 173 33.16 9.44 15.51
N LYS A 174 33.92 8.73 16.36
CA LYS A 174 34.66 7.51 15.95
C LYS A 174 33.77 6.27 15.71
N THR A 175 32.46 6.35 15.98
CA THR A 175 31.60 5.13 16.13
C THR A 175 30.31 5.14 15.30
N TYR A 176 30.16 5.99 14.27
CA TYR A 176 28.86 6.20 13.61
C TYR A 176 28.60 5.34 12.36
N ALA A 177 29.59 4.63 11.85
CA ALA A 177 29.42 3.87 10.61
C ALA A 177 28.51 2.63 10.75
N SER A 178 28.41 2.08 11.97
CA SER A 178 27.57 0.89 12.27
C SER A 178 26.21 1.23 12.91
N LEU A 179 25.94 2.50 13.23
CA LEU A 179 24.70 2.92 13.83
C LEU A 179 23.69 3.25 12.72
N GLY A 180 22.62 2.48 12.63
CA GLY A 180 21.49 2.78 11.76
C GLY A 180 20.93 4.19 11.97
N PHE A 181 19.88 4.59 11.23
CA PHE A 181 19.23 5.91 11.20
C PHE A 181 18.96 6.62 12.54
N ASN A 182 19.15 5.96 13.68
CA ASN A 182 18.90 6.48 15.04
C ASN A 182 20.07 7.27 15.66
N ALA A 183 21.23 7.35 15.00
CA ALA A 183 22.34 8.15 15.51
C ALA A 183 22.22 9.62 15.05
N ASN A 184 22.64 10.56 15.91
CA ASN A 184 22.59 12.02 15.73
C ASN A 184 23.05 12.49 14.34
N VAL A 185 22.16 12.47 13.37
CA VAL A 185 22.37 12.85 11.97
C VAL A 185 22.55 14.37 11.79
N ARG A 186 22.32 15.16 12.87
CA ARG A 186 22.39 16.63 12.82
C ARG A 186 23.73 17.16 12.30
N ASP A 187 24.83 16.47 12.58
CA ASP A 187 26.18 16.89 12.26
C ASP A 187 26.89 15.94 11.28
N SER A 188 26.15 15.26 10.42
CA SER A 188 26.70 14.37 9.43
C SER A 188 26.37 14.83 8.00
N ASP A 189 27.28 14.59 7.09
CA ASP A 189 27.01 14.56 5.66
C ASP A 189 26.67 13.12 5.25
N ILE A 190 26.04 12.93 4.13
CA ILE A 190 25.55 11.62 3.69
C ILE A 190 26.14 11.33 2.29
N ILE A 191 26.65 10.13 2.06
CA ILE A 191 26.96 9.63 0.73
C ILE A 191 26.20 8.34 0.47
N LEU A 192 25.77 8.13 -0.77
CA LEU A 192 25.16 6.87 -1.17
C LEU A 192 26.22 5.77 -1.24
N LEU A 193 25.86 4.57 -0.82
CA LEU A 193 26.75 3.42 -0.81
C LEU A 193 27.30 3.11 -2.22
N GLU A 194 26.42 3.21 -3.23
CA GLU A 194 26.81 3.02 -4.62
C GLU A 194 27.82 4.06 -5.11
N ASP A 195 27.72 5.32 -4.67
CA ASP A 195 28.69 6.36 -5.05
C ASP A 195 30.04 6.10 -4.37
N LEU A 196 30.02 5.60 -3.13
CA LEU A 196 31.23 5.17 -2.44
C LEU A 196 31.88 3.96 -3.11
N ILE A 197 31.08 2.92 -3.44
CA ILE A 197 31.60 1.73 -4.14
C ILE A 197 32.19 2.11 -5.51
N ALA A 198 31.53 3.01 -6.25
CA ALA A 198 31.99 3.44 -7.57
C ALA A 198 33.43 3.98 -7.54
N GLU A 199 33.79 4.72 -6.49
CA GLU A 199 35.14 5.27 -6.33
C GLU A 199 36.22 4.21 -6.11
N TYR A 200 35.85 3.10 -5.46
CA TYR A 200 36.79 2.04 -5.11
C TYR A 200 36.70 0.79 -6.00
N LEU A 201 35.97 0.86 -7.14
CA LEU A 201 35.85 -0.29 -8.05
C LEU A 201 37.18 -0.86 -8.50
N GLY A 202 38.20 0.00 -8.73
CA GLY A 202 39.56 -0.43 -9.11
C GLY A 202 40.23 -1.36 -8.09
N ALA A 203 39.93 -1.20 -6.82
CA ALA A 203 40.48 -2.03 -5.76
C ALA A 203 39.94 -3.47 -5.78
N LEU A 204 38.79 -3.69 -6.38
CA LEU A 204 38.14 -5.01 -6.48
C LEU A 204 38.70 -5.88 -7.63
N PHE A 205 39.46 -5.29 -8.56
CA PHE A 205 39.94 -5.97 -9.75
C PHE A 205 41.46 -5.82 -9.93
N PRO A 206 42.28 -6.30 -8.97
CA PRO A 206 43.72 -6.18 -9.07
C PRO A 206 44.25 -6.85 -10.35
N GLY A 207 45.11 -6.16 -11.07
CA GLY A 207 45.67 -6.64 -12.34
C GLY A 207 44.82 -6.34 -13.59
N ASN A 208 43.63 -5.75 -13.43
CA ASN A 208 42.82 -5.27 -14.54
C ASN A 208 42.56 -3.76 -14.39
N THR A 209 42.29 -3.09 -15.50
CA THR A 209 41.91 -1.68 -15.52
C THR A 209 40.39 -1.59 -15.70
N VAL A 210 39.71 -0.87 -14.82
CA VAL A 210 38.27 -0.53 -15.00
C VAL A 210 38.18 0.53 -16.10
N VAL A 211 37.64 0.15 -17.24
CA VAL A 211 37.48 1.03 -18.41
C VAL A 211 36.20 1.86 -18.29
N ASN A 212 35.09 1.17 -18.00
CA ASN A 212 33.78 1.77 -17.81
C ASN A 212 33.06 1.06 -16.71
N ALA A 213 32.20 1.77 -15.98
CA ALA A 213 31.24 1.19 -15.04
C ALA A 213 29.88 1.89 -15.20
N GLY A 214 28.80 1.15 -14.99
CA GLY A 214 27.45 1.68 -15.05
C GLY A 214 26.56 1.05 -13.99
N LEU A 215 25.83 1.89 -13.27
CA LEU A 215 24.82 1.41 -12.30
C LEU A 215 23.54 1.08 -13.04
N PHE A 216 22.94 -0.06 -12.70
CA PHE A 216 21.68 -0.50 -13.27
C PHE A 216 20.81 -1.20 -12.24
N ARG A 217 19.52 -1.30 -12.56
CA ARG A 217 18.49 -1.96 -11.75
C ARG A 217 17.47 -2.60 -12.67
N ILE A 218 16.95 -3.75 -12.29
CA ILE A 218 15.85 -4.39 -13.03
C ILE A 218 14.58 -4.46 -12.17
N THR A 219 13.44 -4.51 -12.85
CA THR A 219 12.16 -4.86 -12.22
C THR A 219 11.65 -6.14 -12.86
N ARG A 220 11.28 -7.13 -12.03
CA ARG A 220 10.74 -8.42 -12.45
C ARG A 220 9.22 -8.49 -12.28
N ASN A 221 8.61 -9.35 -13.05
CA ASN A 221 7.23 -9.77 -12.82
C ASN A 221 7.14 -10.49 -11.46
N THR A 222 6.22 -10.03 -10.61
CA THR A 222 5.90 -10.67 -9.34
C THR A 222 4.46 -11.22 -9.32
N ASP A 223 3.74 -11.11 -10.43
CA ASP A 223 2.36 -11.57 -10.57
C ASP A 223 2.35 -13.00 -11.17
N VAL A 224 2.91 -13.93 -10.42
CA VAL A 224 2.85 -15.37 -10.74
C VAL A 224 1.56 -15.90 -10.14
N GLU A 225 0.75 -16.60 -10.92
CA GLU A 225 -0.48 -17.26 -10.47
C GLU A 225 -0.14 -18.68 -10.03
N ILE A 226 -0.75 -19.15 -8.96
CA ILE A 226 -0.71 -20.56 -8.52
C ILE A 226 -1.91 -21.25 -9.13
N GLU A 227 -1.74 -22.43 -9.67
CA GLU A 227 -2.82 -23.37 -9.99
C GLU A 227 -3.25 -24.03 -8.67
N GLU A 228 -4.13 -23.37 -7.94
CA GLU A 228 -4.54 -23.75 -6.57
C GLU A 228 -5.34 -25.05 -6.57
N ASP A 229 -6.04 -25.33 -7.67
CA ASP A 229 -6.87 -26.53 -7.82
C ASP A 229 -6.03 -27.82 -7.89
N GLU A 230 -4.72 -27.71 -8.17
CA GLU A 230 -3.77 -28.82 -8.24
C GLU A 230 -2.84 -28.93 -7.02
N ALA A 231 -2.96 -28.02 -6.04
CA ALA A 231 -2.09 -28.00 -4.86
C ALA A 231 -2.67 -28.83 -3.72
N ASP A 232 -1.98 -29.89 -3.34
CA ASP A 232 -2.33 -30.71 -2.15
C ASP A 232 -2.16 -29.94 -0.84
N ASP A 233 -1.20 -28.99 -0.78
CA ASP A 233 -0.93 -28.10 0.35
C ASP A 233 -0.73 -26.65 -0.12
N LEU A 234 -1.68 -25.77 0.26
CA LEU A 234 -1.65 -24.35 -0.09
C LEU A 234 -0.44 -23.63 0.53
N LEU A 235 0.01 -24.02 1.71
CA LEU A 235 1.16 -23.42 2.39
C LEU A 235 2.45 -23.70 1.63
N GLU A 236 2.67 -24.93 1.20
CA GLU A 236 3.83 -25.31 0.38
C GLU A 236 3.77 -24.61 -1.00
N ALA A 237 2.63 -24.62 -1.66
CA ALA A 237 2.44 -23.97 -2.94
C ALA A 237 2.75 -22.44 -2.87
N VAL A 238 2.42 -21.78 -1.76
CA VAL A 238 2.77 -20.36 -1.57
C VAL A 238 4.26 -20.19 -1.29
N LYS A 239 4.92 -21.09 -0.57
CA LYS A 239 6.38 -21.08 -0.38
C LYS A 239 7.11 -21.19 -1.74
N ASP A 240 6.72 -22.14 -2.55
CA ASP A 240 7.27 -22.34 -3.90
C ASP A 240 7.04 -21.11 -4.80
N LEU A 241 5.86 -20.53 -4.75
CA LEU A 241 5.56 -19.29 -5.47
C LEU A 241 6.51 -18.16 -5.10
N VAL A 242 6.77 -17.96 -3.80
CA VAL A 242 7.68 -16.92 -3.32
C VAL A 242 9.09 -17.14 -3.87
N GLU A 243 9.55 -18.37 -3.96
CA GLU A 243 10.82 -18.72 -4.60
C GLU A 243 10.81 -18.48 -6.11
N GLN A 244 9.77 -18.91 -6.81
CA GLN A 244 9.62 -18.73 -8.26
C GLN A 244 9.57 -17.26 -8.67
N ARG A 245 9.02 -16.37 -7.85
CA ARG A 245 9.02 -14.92 -8.12
C ARG A 245 10.42 -14.32 -8.26
N ARG A 246 11.44 -14.94 -7.66
CA ARG A 246 12.83 -14.51 -7.80
C ARG A 246 13.32 -14.62 -9.25
N PHE A 247 12.68 -15.48 -10.05
CA PHE A 247 13.03 -15.76 -11.44
C PHE A 247 12.02 -15.22 -12.46
N GLY A 248 11.03 -14.46 -12.05
CA GLY A 248 10.05 -13.85 -12.94
C GLY A 248 10.68 -13.03 -14.08
N ASP A 249 9.99 -12.93 -15.23
CA ASP A 249 10.46 -12.18 -16.41
C ASP A 249 10.87 -10.73 -16.04
N VAL A 250 11.96 -10.25 -16.65
CA VAL A 250 12.38 -8.86 -16.52
C VAL A 250 11.45 -7.97 -17.35
N VAL A 251 10.78 -7.02 -16.69
CA VAL A 251 9.80 -6.13 -17.34
C VAL A 251 10.32 -4.70 -17.51
N ARG A 252 11.34 -4.29 -16.74
CA ARG A 252 11.97 -2.98 -16.85
C ARG A 252 13.46 -3.06 -16.52
N LEU A 253 14.27 -2.36 -17.31
CA LEU A 253 15.69 -2.10 -17.08
C LEU A 253 15.89 -0.61 -16.87
N GLU A 254 16.38 -0.20 -15.71
CA GLU A 254 16.79 1.16 -15.39
C GLU A 254 18.32 1.23 -15.41
N ILE A 255 18.88 2.20 -16.15
CA ILE A 255 20.31 2.41 -16.31
C ILE A 255 20.64 3.84 -15.91
N ALA A 256 21.67 4.06 -15.13
CA ALA A 256 22.14 5.39 -14.75
C ALA A 256 22.51 6.20 -16.01
N HIS A 257 22.12 7.48 -16.01
CA HIS A 257 22.48 8.39 -17.10
C HIS A 257 24.00 8.56 -17.13
N GLY A 258 24.59 8.49 -18.34
CA GLY A 258 26.06 8.53 -18.48
C GLY A 258 26.72 7.17 -18.57
N THR A 259 26.02 6.07 -18.31
CA THR A 259 26.53 4.72 -18.59
C THR A 259 26.89 4.60 -20.07
N ALA A 260 28.10 4.09 -20.35
CA ALA A 260 28.63 3.90 -21.70
C ALA A 260 27.66 3.10 -22.58
N LYS A 261 27.62 3.43 -23.88
CA LYS A 261 26.71 2.77 -24.84
C LYS A 261 26.95 1.27 -24.93
N GLU A 262 28.21 0.86 -24.87
CA GLU A 262 28.67 -0.53 -24.91
C GLU A 262 28.11 -1.33 -23.74
N LEU A 263 28.15 -0.79 -22.53
CA LEU A 263 27.59 -1.41 -21.32
C LEU A 263 26.08 -1.50 -21.40
N SER A 264 25.44 -0.45 -21.90
CA SER A 264 23.98 -0.45 -22.11
C SER A 264 23.54 -1.50 -23.14
N ALA A 265 24.26 -1.61 -24.25
CA ALA A 265 24.01 -2.61 -25.29
C ALA A 265 24.20 -4.03 -24.74
N PHE A 266 25.30 -4.26 -24.03
CA PHE A 266 25.58 -5.54 -23.38
C PHE A 266 24.45 -5.98 -22.42
N LEU A 267 23.99 -5.08 -21.53
CA LEU A 267 22.88 -5.37 -20.63
C LEU A 267 21.57 -5.67 -21.40
N THR A 268 21.29 -4.89 -22.45
CA THR A 268 20.09 -5.05 -23.28
C THR A 268 20.07 -6.43 -23.94
N GLU A 269 21.17 -6.85 -24.50
CA GLU A 269 21.33 -8.16 -25.15
C GLU A 269 21.21 -9.29 -24.14
N ARG A 270 22.00 -9.25 -23.04
CA ARG A 270 22.04 -10.30 -22.03
C ARG A 270 20.73 -10.51 -21.28
N LEU A 271 19.94 -9.47 -21.12
CA LEU A 271 18.61 -9.51 -20.47
C LEU A 271 17.47 -9.69 -21.48
N GLY A 272 17.74 -9.74 -22.79
CA GLY A 272 16.71 -9.89 -23.84
C GLY A 272 15.70 -8.74 -23.87
N MET A 273 16.14 -7.48 -23.58
CA MET A 273 15.25 -6.36 -23.38
C MET A 273 14.84 -5.69 -24.69
N GLN A 274 13.57 -5.38 -24.79
CA GLN A 274 13.04 -4.57 -25.87
C GLN A 274 13.25 -3.05 -25.59
N PRO A 275 13.35 -2.20 -26.61
CA PRO A 275 13.58 -0.77 -26.43
C PRO A 275 12.58 -0.08 -25.48
N PHE A 276 11.33 -0.52 -25.46
CA PHE A 276 10.30 0.08 -24.59
C PHE A 276 10.45 -0.28 -23.11
N GLN A 277 11.31 -1.26 -22.77
CA GLN A 277 11.56 -1.68 -21.39
C GLN A 277 12.74 -0.96 -20.74
N ILE A 278 13.51 -0.18 -21.52
CA ILE A 278 14.77 0.45 -21.08
C ILE A 278 14.54 1.92 -20.69
N TYR A 279 14.93 2.30 -19.46
CA TYR A 279 14.77 3.63 -18.89
C TYR A 279 16.13 4.18 -18.43
N ARG A 280 16.51 5.36 -18.94
CA ARG A 280 17.73 6.07 -18.49
C ARG A 280 17.35 7.06 -17.40
N VAL A 281 17.99 6.94 -16.23
CA VAL A 281 17.65 7.70 -15.02
C VAL A 281 18.72 8.77 -14.77
N LYS A 282 18.27 10.03 -14.60
CA LYS A 282 19.12 11.17 -14.23
C LYS A 282 19.02 11.41 -12.72
N GLY A 283 19.96 10.93 -11.94
CA GLY A 283 19.98 10.99 -10.48
C GLY A 283 20.10 9.61 -9.87
N PRO A 284 19.87 9.44 -8.57
CA PRO A 284 19.94 8.14 -7.92
C PRO A 284 18.97 7.14 -8.56
N LEU A 285 19.39 5.90 -8.77
CA LEU A 285 18.48 4.79 -9.02
C LEU A 285 17.73 4.44 -7.71
N ALA A 286 16.70 3.59 -7.79
CA ALA A 286 15.94 3.17 -6.61
C ALA A 286 15.48 4.35 -5.72
N PHE A 287 14.86 5.34 -6.31
CA PHE A 287 14.36 6.53 -5.60
C PHE A 287 13.41 6.21 -4.44
N SER A 288 12.68 5.09 -4.49
CA SER A 288 11.82 4.63 -3.39
C SER A 288 12.57 4.48 -2.07
N GLU A 289 13.84 4.11 -2.11
CA GLU A 289 14.68 3.94 -0.92
C GLU A 289 15.10 5.28 -0.27
N LEU A 290 14.97 6.42 -0.99
CA LEU A 290 15.17 7.74 -0.38
C LEU A 290 14.17 8.04 0.73
N MET A 291 13.11 7.26 0.86
CA MET A 291 12.19 7.29 2.01
C MET A 291 12.94 7.18 3.34
N ALA A 292 14.06 6.48 3.38
CA ALA A 292 14.85 6.34 4.60
C ALA A 292 15.38 7.69 5.13
N LEU A 293 15.62 8.68 4.26
CA LEU A 293 16.00 10.03 4.67
C LEU A 293 14.89 10.76 5.46
N TYR A 294 13.64 10.31 5.35
CA TYR A 294 12.56 10.81 6.19
C TYR A 294 12.82 10.51 7.69
N GLY A 295 13.64 9.49 8.00
CA GLY A 295 14.07 9.17 9.36
C GLY A 295 14.99 10.20 10.03
N VAL A 296 15.58 11.14 9.27
CA VAL A 296 16.51 12.17 9.79
C VAL A 296 15.83 13.05 10.84
N ASP A 297 16.51 13.33 11.95
CA ASP A 297 16.03 14.22 13.02
C ASP A 297 16.06 15.70 12.57
N ARG A 298 15.04 16.09 11.82
CA ARG A 298 14.77 17.46 11.36
C ARG A 298 13.26 17.74 11.45
N PRO A 299 12.71 17.95 12.68
CA PRO A 299 11.26 18.16 12.87
C PRO A 299 10.70 19.32 12.05
N GLY A 300 11.46 20.42 11.90
CA GLY A 300 11.02 21.59 11.10
C GLY A 300 10.91 21.33 9.59
N LEU A 301 11.35 20.18 9.10
CA LEU A 301 11.21 19.74 7.69
C LEU A 301 10.11 18.69 7.49
N LYS A 302 9.33 18.40 8.52
CA LYS A 302 8.24 17.41 8.55
C LYS A 302 6.97 18.04 9.09
N GLU A 303 5.85 17.42 8.79
CA GLU A 303 4.60 17.71 9.53
C GLU A 303 4.73 17.29 10.99
N SER A 304 4.08 18.01 11.89
CA SER A 304 4.02 17.65 13.31
C SER A 304 3.35 16.29 13.48
N PRO A 305 3.88 15.39 14.32
CA PRO A 305 3.24 14.09 14.55
C PRO A 305 1.78 14.26 14.99
N PHE A 306 0.91 13.41 14.48
CA PHE A 306 -0.48 13.32 14.90
C PHE A 306 -0.71 12.01 15.64
N TYR A 307 -1.35 12.10 16.79
CA TYR A 307 -1.77 10.96 17.61
C TYR A 307 -3.28 11.01 17.75
N GLY A 308 -3.96 9.98 17.30
CA GLY A 308 -5.41 9.85 17.44
C GLY A 308 -5.82 9.71 18.91
N ARG A 309 -7.02 10.18 19.23
CA ARG A 309 -7.59 10.02 20.57
C ARG A 309 -7.92 8.56 20.87
N THR A 310 -7.96 8.19 22.14
CA THR A 310 -8.55 6.95 22.61
C THR A 310 -9.90 7.28 23.26
N PRO A 311 -11.04 6.78 22.71
CA PRO A 311 -12.35 7.03 23.31
C PRO A 311 -12.40 6.58 24.78
N SER A 312 -13.05 7.38 25.63
CA SER A 312 -13.08 7.19 27.10
C SER A 312 -13.63 5.82 27.52
N VAL A 313 -14.54 5.26 26.73
CA VAL A 313 -15.09 3.92 26.95
C VAL A 313 -14.03 2.80 27.03
N PHE A 314 -12.85 3.00 26.44
CA PHE A 314 -11.75 2.06 26.52
C PHE A 314 -10.77 2.34 27.66
N GLN A 315 -10.90 3.47 28.32
CA GLN A 315 -10.05 3.87 29.44
C GLN A 315 -10.58 3.33 30.79
N GLU A 316 -11.89 3.32 30.97
CA GLU A 316 -12.54 2.92 32.21
C GLU A 316 -13.77 2.04 31.96
N GLY A 317 -14.06 1.09 32.87
CA GLY A 317 -15.27 0.30 32.87
C GLY A 317 -15.23 -1.03 32.09
N ASP A 318 -16.38 -1.70 32.10
CA ASP A 318 -16.59 -2.95 31.37
C ASP A 318 -16.93 -2.65 29.91
N ILE A 319 -15.97 -2.96 29.03
CA ILE A 319 -16.12 -2.76 27.60
C ILE A 319 -17.28 -3.56 27.02
N TYR A 320 -17.55 -4.75 27.54
CA TYR A 320 -18.62 -5.62 27.04
C TYR A 320 -20.00 -5.05 27.37
N ALA A 321 -20.20 -4.60 28.61
CA ALA A 321 -21.43 -3.92 29.01
C ALA A 321 -21.71 -2.67 28.15
N HIS A 322 -20.65 -1.92 27.82
CA HIS A 322 -20.79 -0.78 26.94
C HIS A 322 -21.19 -1.16 25.52
N ILE A 323 -20.52 -2.18 24.92
CA ILE A 323 -20.84 -2.66 23.56
C ILE A 323 -22.26 -3.27 23.50
N GLN A 324 -22.74 -3.87 24.60
CA GLN A 324 -24.12 -4.34 24.70
C GLN A 324 -25.15 -3.20 24.68
N SER A 325 -24.79 -2.06 25.28
CA SER A 325 -25.69 -0.90 25.35
C SER A 325 -25.75 -0.10 24.06
N ARG A 326 -24.65 -0.02 23.31
CA ARG A 326 -24.55 0.70 22.03
C ARG A 326 -23.34 0.27 21.21
N ASP A 327 -23.44 0.43 19.90
CA ASP A 327 -22.32 0.23 18.99
C ASP A 327 -21.19 1.21 19.27
N VAL A 328 -19.93 0.73 19.14
CA VAL A 328 -18.72 1.56 19.24
C VAL A 328 -18.12 1.74 17.86
N PHE A 329 -18.01 2.99 17.43
CA PHE A 329 -17.43 3.36 16.15
C PHE A 329 -16.05 3.99 16.34
N LEU A 330 -15.11 3.63 15.49
CA LEU A 330 -13.74 4.13 15.46
C LEU A 330 -13.40 4.63 14.07
N PHE A 331 -12.75 5.80 13.99
CA PHE A 331 -12.29 6.38 12.73
C PHE A 331 -10.78 6.66 12.77
N HIS A 332 -9.98 5.72 12.30
CA HIS A 332 -8.53 5.86 12.23
C HIS A 332 -8.11 6.82 11.10
N PRO A 333 -6.98 7.56 11.26
CA PRO A 333 -6.11 7.65 12.42
C PRO A 333 -6.59 8.65 13.48
N TYR A 334 -7.76 9.27 13.30
CA TYR A 334 -8.32 10.29 14.19
C TYR A 334 -8.65 9.69 15.56
N ASP A 335 -9.17 8.48 15.58
CA ASP A 335 -9.13 7.61 16.76
C ASP A 335 -7.93 6.68 16.67
N SER A 336 -7.22 6.46 17.79
CA SER A 336 -6.08 5.55 17.82
C SER A 336 -6.51 4.10 17.54
N PHE A 337 -5.56 3.26 17.12
CA PHE A 337 -5.85 1.83 16.93
C PHE A 337 -5.81 1.03 18.23
N THR A 338 -5.38 1.66 19.33
CA THR A 338 -5.30 1.07 20.67
C THR A 338 -6.61 0.40 21.12
N PRO A 339 -7.81 1.01 20.92
CA PRO A 339 -9.07 0.38 21.26
C PRO A 339 -9.28 -1.01 20.64
N VAL A 340 -8.90 -1.18 19.38
CA VAL A 340 -9.01 -2.49 18.71
C VAL A 340 -8.04 -3.51 19.31
N LEU A 341 -6.82 -3.09 19.62
CA LEU A 341 -5.83 -3.92 20.30
C LEU A 341 -6.29 -4.30 21.72
N ASP A 342 -6.84 -3.34 22.46
CA ASP A 342 -7.34 -3.56 23.81
C ASP A 342 -8.56 -4.49 23.83
N PHE A 343 -9.46 -4.35 22.85
CA PHE A 343 -10.58 -5.29 22.71
C PHE A 343 -10.08 -6.73 22.57
N ILE A 344 -9.11 -6.99 21.69
CA ILE A 344 -8.56 -8.34 21.48
C ILE A 344 -7.76 -8.80 22.70
N ARG A 345 -6.92 -7.93 23.29
CA ARG A 345 -6.10 -8.25 24.46
C ARG A 345 -6.97 -8.56 25.68
N ARG A 346 -7.92 -7.70 26.03
CA ARG A 346 -8.87 -7.95 27.14
C ARG A 346 -9.66 -9.24 26.91
N SER A 347 -10.06 -9.52 25.66
CA SER A 347 -10.72 -10.78 25.32
C SER A 347 -9.81 -11.99 25.55
N SER A 348 -8.49 -11.86 25.33
CA SER A 348 -7.55 -12.95 25.59
C SER A 348 -7.36 -13.23 27.09
N GLU A 349 -7.49 -12.22 27.92
CA GLU A 349 -7.29 -12.27 29.38
C GLU A 349 -8.59 -12.61 30.17
N ASP A 350 -9.77 -12.21 29.64
CA ASP A 350 -11.05 -12.36 30.34
C ASP A 350 -11.45 -13.84 30.49
N PRO A 351 -11.66 -14.37 31.72
CA PRO A 351 -12.04 -15.75 31.94
C PRO A 351 -13.45 -16.11 31.41
N GLY A 352 -14.33 -15.13 31.23
CA GLY A 352 -15.65 -15.32 30.62
C GLY A 352 -15.58 -15.59 29.11
N VAL A 353 -14.52 -15.15 28.44
CA VAL A 353 -14.35 -15.40 27.00
C VAL A 353 -13.98 -16.85 26.75
N ILE A 354 -14.78 -17.54 25.94
CA ILE A 354 -14.63 -18.95 25.61
C ILE A 354 -14.06 -19.21 24.21
N ALA A 355 -14.28 -18.26 23.27
CA ALA A 355 -13.72 -18.39 21.92
C ALA A 355 -13.40 -17.02 21.29
N ILE A 356 -12.35 -16.99 20.44
CA ILE A 356 -11.99 -15.86 19.59
C ILE A 356 -11.76 -16.39 18.17
N LYS A 357 -12.41 -15.75 17.18
CA LYS A 357 -12.17 -16.04 15.76
C LYS A 357 -11.72 -14.75 15.07
N GLN A 358 -10.62 -14.81 14.31
CA GLN A 358 -9.95 -13.63 13.75
C GLN A 358 -9.53 -13.86 12.31
N THR A 359 -9.75 -12.87 11.41
CA THR A 359 -9.15 -12.85 10.08
C THR A 359 -7.83 -12.08 10.10
N LEU A 360 -6.80 -12.60 9.45
CA LEU A 360 -5.47 -12.01 9.38
C LEU A 360 -5.02 -11.88 7.92
N TYR A 361 -4.71 -10.65 7.47
CA TYR A 361 -4.28 -10.38 6.10
C TYR A 361 -2.87 -9.76 6.03
N ARG A 362 -2.63 -8.65 6.71
CA ARG A 362 -1.34 -7.93 6.77
C ARG A 362 -1.12 -7.45 8.20
N VAL A 363 -0.61 -8.30 9.04
CA VAL A 363 -0.50 -8.02 10.48
C VAL A 363 0.75 -7.25 10.90
N GLY A 364 1.72 -7.10 10.02
CA GLY A 364 2.97 -6.39 10.29
C GLY A 364 3.99 -7.22 11.09
N ASN A 365 5.13 -6.59 11.42
CA ASN A 365 6.18 -7.18 12.25
C ASN A 365 5.75 -7.16 13.73
N ALA A 366 6.13 -8.19 14.51
CA ALA A 366 5.89 -8.28 15.96
C ALA A 366 4.42 -7.97 16.35
N SER A 367 3.45 -8.56 15.61
CA SER A 367 2.02 -8.27 15.77
C SER A 367 1.52 -8.51 17.19
N PRO A 368 1.00 -7.48 17.91
CA PRO A 368 0.41 -7.64 19.22
C PRO A 368 -0.87 -8.49 19.18
N ILE A 369 -1.56 -8.55 18.04
CA ILE A 369 -2.77 -9.34 17.84
C ILE A 369 -2.43 -10.83 17.81
N VAL A 370 -1.41 -11.24 17.06
CA VAL A 370 -0.96 -12.64 17.03
C VAL A 370 -0.54 -13.09 18.43
N LYS A 371 0.18 -12.25 19.17
CA LYS A 371 0.56 -12.53 20.55
C LYS A 371 -0.67 -12.72 21.45
N ALA A 372 -1.68 -11.86 21.34
CA ALA A 372 -2.92 -11.98 22.12
C ALA A 372 -3.69 -13.27 21.78
N LEU A 373 -3.74 -13.67 20.50
CA LEU A 373 -4.38 -14.92 20.09
C LEU A 373 -3.66 -16.15 20.64
N ILE A 374 -2.32 -16.15 20.63
CA ILE A 374 -1.51 -17.22 21.23
C ILE A 374 -1.76 -17.29 22.74
N GLU A 375 -1.80 -16.15 23.44
CA GLU A 375 -2.06 -16.10 24.87
C GLU A 375 -3.47 -16.57 25.22
N ALA A 376 -4.48 -16.17 24.43
CA ALA A 376 -5.83 -16.67 24.57
C ALA A 376 -5.88 -18.21 24.47
N ARG A 377 -5.16 -18.79 23.53
CA ARG A 377 -5.07 -20.25 23.38
C ARG A 377 -4.40 -20.92 24.56
N ARG A 378 -3.30 -20.35 25.06
CA ARG A 378 -2.61 -20.84 26.26
C ARG A 378 -3.50 -20.78 27.50
N SER A 379 -4.36 -19.79 27.60
CA SER A 379 -5.39 -19.64 28.64
C SER A 379 -6.60 -20.56 28.47
N GLY A 380 -6.54 -21.55 27.54
CA GLY A 380 -7.57 -22.58 27.36
C GLY A 380 -8.75 -22.20 26.46
N LYS A 381 -8.74 -21.01 25.84
CA LYS A 381 -9.81 -20.56 24.94
C LYS A 381 -9.75 -21.27 23.57
N GLN A 382 -10.89 -21.38 22.90
CA GLN A 382 -10.94 -21.81 21.52
C GLN A 382 -10.53 -20.63 20.63
N VAL A 383 -9.42 -20.76 19.91
CA VAL A 383 -8.93 -19.69 19.02
C VAL A 383 -8.83 -20.20 17.60
N THR A 384 -9.47 -19.49 16.67
CA THR A 384 -9.41 -19.76 15.23
C THR A 384 -8.86 -18.53 14.52
N ALA A 385 -7.79 -18.68 13.76
CA ALA A 385 -7.19 -17.65 12.92
C ALA A 385 -7.34 -18.04 11.45
N VAL A 386 -8.04 -17.23 10.68
CA VAL A 386 -8.11 -17.38 9.22
C VAL A 386 -7.05 -16.50 8.60
N VAL A 387 -5.98 -17.09 8.10
CA VAL A 387 -4.79 -16.40 7.60
C VAL A 387 -4.79 -16.39 6.08
N GLU A 388 -4.71 -15.20 5.48
CA GLU A 388 -4.53 -15.05 4.04
C GLU A 388 -3.04 -15.11 3.68
N LEU A 389 -2.59 -16.26 3.18
CA LEU A 389 -1.19 -16.47 2.80
C LEU A 389 -0.77 -15.66 1.57
N LYS A 390 -1.70 -15.41 0.64
CA LYS A 390 -1.44 -14.73 -0.64
C LYS A 390 -1.52 -13.20 -0.53
N ALA A 391 -1.25 -12.63 0.66
CA ALA A 391 -1.14 -11.18 0.83
C ALA A 391 0.15 -10.69 0.18
N ARG A 392 0.02 -10.13 -1.03
CA ARG A 392 1.16 -9.74 -1.90
C ARG A 392 2.21 -8.93 -1.14
N PHE A 393 3.48 -9.36 -1.19
CA PHE A 393 4.66 -8.84 -0.49
C PHE A 393 4.68 -9.07 1.03
N ASP A 394 3.69 -9.74 1.60
CA ASP A 394 3.64 -10.13 3.01
C ASP A 394 3.56 -11.66 3.19
N GLU A 395 3.73 -12.43 2.12
CA GLU A 395 3.55 -13.89 2.11
C GLU A 395 4.48 -14.59 3.11
N GLU A 396 5.80 -14.35 3.04
CA GLU A 396 6.79 -14.96 3.94
C GLU A 396 6.47 -14.68 5.42
N ARG A 397 6.02 -13.46 5.70
CA ARG A 397 5.66 -13.04 7.05
C ARG A 397 4.39 -13.72 7.55
N ASN A 398 3.37 -13.80 6.70
CA ASN A 398 2.12 -14.45 7.05
C ASN A 398 2.31 -15.95 7.28
N ILE A 399 3.20 -16.60 6.51
CA ILE A 399 3.62 -17.99 6.73
C ILE A 399 4.24 -18.14 8.12
N THR A 400 5.23 -17.31 8.47
CA THR A 400 5.90 -17.37 9.78
C THR A 400 4.90 -17.24 10.93
N TRP A 401 3.98 -16.27 10.85
CA TRP A 401 2.96 -16.08 11.88
C TRP A 401 1.98 -17.24 11.98
N ALA A 402 1.59 -17.82 10.86
CA ALA A 402 0.73 -18.99 10.82
C ALA A 402 1.38 -20.18 11.54
N GLU A 403 2.64 -20.48 11.22
CA GLU A 403 3.41 -21.57 11.87
C GLU A 403 3.60 -21.34 13.38
N GLU A 404 3.83 -20.08 13.82
CA GLU A 404 3.93 -19.76 15.25
C GLU A 404 2.61 -19.98 15.99
N MET A 405 1.48 -19.60 15.38
CA MET A 405 0.16 -19.82 15.96
C MET A 405 -0.19 -21.32 16.04
N GLU A 406 0.10 -22.10 15.00
CA GLU A 406 -0.11 -23.56 15.00
C GLU A 406 0.70 -24.26 16.10
N LYS A 407 1.99 -23.91 16.24
CA LYS A 407 2.85 -24.44 17.33
C LYS A 407 2.29 -24.12 18.70
N ALA A 408 1.56 -23.02 18.85
CA ALA A 408 0.89 -22.65 20.10
C ALA A 408 -0.50 -23.33 20.27
N GLY A 409 -0.95 -24.13 19.29
CA GLY A 409 -2.23 -24.84 19.30
C GLY A 409 -3.44 -24.01 18.89
N VAL A 410 -3.24 -22.86 18.23
CA VAL A 410 -4.31 -22.09 17.59
C VAL A 410 -4.80 -22.88 16.36
N ASN A 411 -6.12 -22.92 16.14
CA ASN A 411 -6.67 -23.49 14.91
C ASN A 411 -6.46 -22.49 13.76
N VAL A 412 -5.46 -22.73 12.90
CA VAL A 412 -5.14 -21.90 11.75
C VAL A 412 -5.80 -22.46 10.49
N VAL A 413 -6.44 -21.58 9.71
CA VAL A 413 -7.05 -21.92 8.44
C VAL A 413 -6.43 -21.05 7.35
N TYR A 414 -5.92 -21.66 6.29
CA TYR A 414 -5.19 -21.01 5.19
C TYR A 414 -6.11 -20.61 4.03
N GLY A 415 -7.08 -19.74 4.32
CA GLY A 415 -7.97 -19.24 3.30
C GLY A 415 -8.91 -20.29 2.69
N LEU A 416 -9.43 -19.99 1.51
CA LEU A 416 -10.27 -20.86 0.69
C LEU A 416 -9.64 -20.99 -0.70
N VAL A 417 -9.68 -22.21 -1.27
CA VAL A 417 -9.20 -22.45 -2.65
C VAL A 417 -9.97 -21.57 -3.63
N GLY A 418 -9.26 -20.95 -4.55
CA GLY A 418 -9.83 -20.04 -5.56
C GLY A 418 -10.31 -18.68 -5.05
N MET A 419 -10.34 -18.45 -3.74
CA MET A 419 -10.80 -17.19 -3.13
C MET A 419 -9.75 -16.58 -2.21
N LYS A 420 -9.77 -15.25 -2.12
CA LYS A 420 -8.93 -14.47 -1.21
C LYS A 420 -9.74 -13.93 -0.05
N ILE A 421 -9.27 -14.12 1.18
CA ILE A 421 -9.93 -13.55 2.36
C ILE A 421 -9.45 -12.13 2.57
N HIS A 422 -10.37 -11.17 2.38
CA HIS A 422 -10.06 -9.75 2.54
C HIS A 422 -10.93 -9.05 3.59
N ALA A 423 -11.96 -9.70 4.12
CA ALA A 423 -12.75 -9.20 5.24
C ALA A 423 -11.89 -9.04 6.51
N LYS A 424 -12.17 -8.01 7.31
CA LYS A 424 -11.48 -7.70 8.56
C LYS A 424 -12.47 -7.90 9.69
N LEU A 425 -12.40 -9.09 10.32
CA LEU A 425 -13.37 -9.56 11.30
C LEU A 425 -12.65 -10.09 12.54
N CYS A 426 -13.17 -9.72 13.70
CA CYS A 426 -12.86 -10.36 14.97
C CYS A 426 -14.18 -10.70 15.67
N LEU A 427 -14.40 -11.97 15.98
CA LEU A 427 -15.55 -12.46 16.74
C LEU A 427 -15.06 -12.96 18.09
N VAL A 428 -15.64 -12.42 19.16
CA VAL A 428 -15.42 -12.85 20.55
C VAL A 428 -16.71 -13.48 21.06
N VAL A 429 -16.61 -14.67 21.64
CA VAL A 429 -17.72 -15.39 22.27
C VAL A 429 -17.47 -15.44 23.76
N ARG A 430 -18.38 -14.86 24.56
CA ARG A 430 -18.24 -14.72 26.01
C ARG A 430 -19.43 -15.35 26.72
N ARG A 431 -19.15 -16.01 27.82
CA ARG A 431 -20.19 -16.52 28.75
C ARG A 431 -20.61 -15.38 29.65
N GLU A 432 -21.88 -15.07 29.64
CA GLU A 432 -22.53 -14.09 30.49
C GLU A 432 -23.45 -14.79 31.47
N PRO A 433 -23.94 -14.10 32.52
CA PRO A 433 -24.91 -14.70 33.46
C PRO A 433 -26.16 -15.25 32.79
N GLU A 434 -26.61 -14.61 31.70
CA GLU A 434 -27.81 -14.95 30.98
C GLU A 434 -27.63 -15.92 29.81
N GLY A 435 -26.37 -16.39 29.59
CA GLY A 435 -26.02 -17.27 28.49
C GLY A 435 -24.74 -16.91 27.76
N VAL A 436 -24.71 -17.13 26.45
CA VAL A 436 -23.53 -16.86 25.62
C VAL A 436 -23.80 -15.63 24.74
N SER A 437 -22.99 -14.62 24.93
CA SER A 437 -23.01 -13.39 24.13
C SER A 437 -21.88 -13.37 23.08
N ARG A 438 -22.10 -12.65 22.01
CA ARG A 438 -21.15 -12.47 20.92
C ARG A 438 -20.86 -11.00 20.70
N TYR A 439 -19.60 -10.68 20.48
CA TYR A 439 -19.10 -9.34 20.22
C TYR A 439 -18.25 -9.37 18.95
N VAL A 440 -18.47 -8.45 18.06
CA VAL A 440 -17.82 -8.46 16.75
C VAL A 440 -17.16 -7.10 16.49
N HIS A 441 -15.92 -7.11 16.05
CA HIS A 441 -15.29 -5.97 15.38
C HIS A 441 -15.26 -6.21 13.87
N ILE A 442 -15.75 -5.24 13.09
CA ILE A 442 -15.72 -5.23 11.63
C ILE A 442 -15.00 -3.97 11.18
N GLY A 443 -13.90 -4.12 10.41
CA GLY A 443 -13.08 -3.00 9.95
C GLY A 443 -13.03 -2.85 8.43
N THR A 444 -12.79 -1.61 7.98
CA THR A 444 -12.43 -1.34 6.57
C THR A 444 -10.95 -1.60 6.31
N GLY A 445 -10.11 -1.44 7.34
CA GLY A 445 -8.65 -1.56 7.31
C GLY A 445 -8.11 -2.83 7.97
N ASN A 446 -6.88 -3.17 7.61
CA ASN A 446 -6.19 -4.33 8.16
C ASN A 446 -5.87 -4.16 9.65
N TYR A 447 -5.75 -5.27 10.36
CA TYR A 447 -5.31 -5.32 11.77
C TYR A 447 -3.81 -5.04 11.90
N ASN A 448 -3.40 -3.80 11.55
CA ASN A 448 -2.00 -3.39 11.54
C ASN A 448 -1.83 -2.00 12.16
N PRO A 449 -1.26 -1.90 13.38
CA PRO A 449 -1.10 -0.63 14.10
C PRO A 449 -0.26 0.42 13.35
N SER A 450 0.67 -0.01 12.51
CA SER A 450 1.53 0.90 11.75
C SER A 450 0.78 1.56 10.60
N THR A 451 -0.02 0.80 9.85
CA THR A 451 -0.84 1.36 8.76
C THR A 451 -2.00 2.18 9.28
N ALA A 452 -2.58 1.82 10.43
CA ALA A 452 -3.67 2.56 11.06
C ALA A 452 -3.29 4.00 11.49
N LYS A 453 -1.99 4.33 11.57
CA LYS A 453 -1.50 5.70 11.81
C LYS A 453 -1.47 6.57 10.55
N MET A 454 -1.55 5.95 9.38
CA MET A 454 -1.35 6.62 8.08
C MET A 454 -2.55 6.49 7.14
N TYR A 455 -3.43 5.52 7.37
CA TYR A 455 -4.59 5.23 6.55
C TYR A 455 -5.86 5.66 7.24
N THR A 456 -6.79 6.25 6.50
CA THR A 456 -8.13 6.49 7.03
C THR A 456 -8.93 5.20 6.94
N ASP A 457 -9.29 4.64 8.08
CA ASP A 457 -10.08 3.41 8.16
C ASP A 457 -11.16 3.52 9.24
N MET A 458 -12.25 2.80 9.06
CA MET A 458 -13.37 2.76 9.99
C MET A 458 -13.49 1.37 10.62
N GLY A 459 -13.88 1.33 11.89
CA GLY A 459 -14.19 0.10 12.61
C GLY A 459 -15.49 0.23 13.39
N LEU A 460 -16.29 -0.82 13.37
CA LEU A 460 -17.50 -0.97 14.15
C LEU A 460 -17.31 -2.12 15.14
N ILE A 461 -17.54 -1.87 16.43
CA ILE A 461 -17.63 -2.94 17.45
C ILE A 461 -19.10 -3.00 17.90
N THR A 462 -19.71 -4.16 17.79
CA THR A 462 -21.15 -4.35 18.03
C THR A 462 -21.44 -5.67 18.73
N ALA A 463 -22.53 -5.70 19.50
CA ALA A 463 -23.15 -6.89 20.03
C ALA A 463 -24.51 -7.17 19.35
N ASN A 464 -24.84 -6.49 18.24
CA ASN A 464 -26.09 -6.71 17.53
C ASN A 464 -26.25 -8.20 17.16
N PRO A 465 -27.33 -8.87 17.59
CA PRO A 465 -27.49 -10.32 17.45
C PRO A 465 -27.46 -10.80 16.00
N ASN A 466 -28.06 -10.03 15.06
CA ASN A 466 -28.12 -10.39 13.65
C ASN A 466 -26.72 -10.28 13.00
N ILE A 467 -26.01 -9.17 13.24
CA ILE A 467 -24.65 -8.98 12.73
C ILE A 467 -23.70 -10.04 13.31
N CYS A 468 -23.80 -10.31 14.60
CA CYS A 468 -22.98 -11.33 15.27
C CYS A 468 -23.29 -12.75 14.75
N ALA A 469 -24.55 -13.04 14.46
CA ALA A 469 -24.94 -14.31 13.84
C ALA A 469 -24.38 -14.44 12.42
N ASP A 470 -24.48 -13.38 11.62
CA ASP A 470 -23.94 -13.36 10.24
C ASP A 470 -22.42 -13.55 10.21
N VAL A 471 -21.68 -12.89 11.13
CA VAL A 471 -20.22 -13.08 11.23
C VAL A 471 -19.88 -14.49 11.69
N THR A 472 -20.66 -15.08 12.60
CA THR A 472 -20.49 -16.49 13.01
C THR A 472 -20.68 -17.43 11.83
N ASP A 473 -21.74 -17.23 11.05
CA ASP A 473 -22.05 -18.01 9.85
C ASP A 473 -20.94 -17.85 8.81
N LEU A 474 -20.41 -16.62 8.63
CA LEU A 474 -19.32 -16.35 7.69
C LEU A 474 -18.01 -17.04 8.10
N PHE A 475 -17.69 -17.08 9.41
CA PHE A 475 -16.54 -17.86 9.86
C PHE A 475 -16.72 -19.35 9.55
N ASN A 476 -17.93 -19.91 9.72
CA ASN A 476 -18.21 -21.31 9.38
C ASN A 476 -18.08 -21.57 7.86
N VAL A 477 -18.43 -20.60 7.00
CA VAL A 477 -18.17 -20.66 5.55
C VAL A 477 -16.66 -20.67 5.27
N MET A 478 -15.89 -19.83 5.96
CA MET A 478 -14.44 -19.72 5.75
C MET A 478 -13.65 -20.93 6.28
N THR A 479 -14.19 -21.67 7.25
CA THR A 479 -13.46 -22.74 7.95
C THR A 479 -14.02 -24.15 7.76
N GLY A 480 -15.24 -24.31 7.26
CA GLY A 480 -15.93 -25.59 7.32
C GLY A 480 -16.80 -25.95 6.12
N TYR A 481 -16.57 -25.37 4.94
CA TYR A 481 -17.37 -25.64 3.73
C TYR A 481 -18.88 -25.42 3.89
N ALA A 482 -19.30 -24.63 4.90
CA ALA A 482 -20.71 -24.29 5.06
C ALA A 482 -21.17 -23.43 3.87
N HIS A 483 -22.36 -23.74 3.31
CA HIS A 483 -22.97 -22.96 2.24
C HIS A 483 -24.01 -22.01 2.81
N ARG A 484 -23.89 -20.72 2.52
CA ARG A 484 -24.86 -19.69 2.86
C ARG A 484 -25.10 -18.80 1.64
N GLU A 485 -26.32 -18.69 1.20
CA GLU A 485 -26.68 -17.82 0.08
C GLU A 485 -27.05 -16.40 0.52
N GLN A 486 -27.59 -16.24 1.73
CA GLN A 486 -28.08 -14.97 2.26
C GLN A 486 -27.66 -14.77 3.72
N TYR A 487 -27.38 -13.53 4.07
CA TYR A 487 -27.12 -13.05 5.41
C TYR A 487 -28.26 -12.11 5.83
N ARG A 488 -28.43 -11.89 7.15
CA ARG A 488 -29.51 -11.07 7.71
C ARG A 488 -29.27 -9.59 7.45
N GLU A 489 -28.06 -9.14 7.76
CA GLU A 489 -27.62 -7.74 7.70
C GLU A 489 -26.41 -7.54 6.79
N LEU A 490 -25.48 -8.48 6.76
CA LEU A 490 -24.22 -8.33 6.02
C LEU A 490 -24.41 -8.51 4.51
N LEU A 491 -23.73 -7.69 3.73
CA LEU A 491 -23.52 -7.95 2.31
C LEU A 491 -22.17 -8.63 2.13
N VAL A 492 -22.17 -9.85 1.65
CA VAL A 492 -20.98 -10.70 1.55
C VAL A 492 -20.64 -11.00 0.09
N SER A 493 -19.42 -10.81 -0.30
CA SER A 493 -18.88 -11.22 -1.59
C SER A 493 -18.19 -12.61 -1.45
N PRO A 494 -18.26 -13.46 -2.49
CA PRO A 494 -18.85 -13.24 -3.83
C PRO A 494 -20.36 -13.51 -3.93
N LEU A 495 -21.02 -13.83 -2.83
CA LEU A 495 -22.38 -14.37 -2.82
C LEU A 495 -23.45 -13.35 -3.27
N SER A 496 -23.68 -12.31 -2.47
CA SER A 496 -24.81 -11.40 -2.66
C SER A 496 -24.45 -9.93 -2.90
N MET A 497 -23.21 -9.51 -2.56
CA MET A 497 -22.86 -8.09 -2.48
C MET A 497 -23.11 -7.31 -3.78
N ARG A 498 -22.65 -7.83 -4.94
CA ARG A 498 -22.88 -7.13 -6.22
C ARG A 498 -24.37 -6.96 -6.50
N ARG A 499 -25.15 -8.03 -6.33
CA ARG A 499 -26.59 -8.02 -6.56
C ARG A 499 -27.27 -7.00 -5.65
N SER A 500 -26.98 -7.03 -4.36
CA SER A 500 -27.55 -6.10 -3.38
C SER A 500 -27.19 -4.63 -3.69
N LEU A 501 -25.95 -4.34 -4.13
CA LEU A 501 -25.57 -2.99 -4.56
C LEU A 501 -26.38 -2.54 -5.80
N LEU A 502 -26.55 -3.42 -6.78
CA LEU A 502 -27.35 -3.12 -7.97
C LEU A 502 -28.83 -2.90 -7.62
N ASP A 503 -29.40 -3.72 -6.75
CA ASP A 503 -30.78 -3.60 -6.28
C ASP A 503 -30.97 -2.28 -5.51
N MET A 504 -30.03 -1.87 -4.67
CA MET A 504 -30.07 -0.59 -3.96
C MET A 504 -29.98 0.62 -4.90
N ILE A 505 -29.10 0.58 -5.92
CA ILE A 505 -29.02 1.63 -6.95
C ILE A 505 -30.35 1.73 -7.71
N GLN A 506 -30.94 0.60 -8.10
CA GLN A 506 -32.22 0.57 -8.79
C GLN A 506 -33.36 1.09 -7.91
N ARG A 507 -33.39 0.70 -6.63
CA ARG A 507 -34.37 1.21 -5.66
C ARG A 507 -34.25 2.71 -5.47
N GLU A 508 -33.02 3.24 -5.34
CA GLU A 508 -32.77 4.68 -5.20
C GLU A 508 -33.26 5.43 -6.44
N THR A 509 -33.06 4.86 -7.64
CA THR A 509 -33.57 5.44 -8.89
C THR A 509 -35.09 5.49 -8.91
N ALA A 510 -35.76 4.41 -8.51
CA ALA A 510 -37.23 4.37 -8.45
C ALA A 510 -37.79 5.36 -7.41
N LEU A 511 -37.13 5.48 -6.25
CA LEU A 511 -37.53 6.46 -5.22
C LEU A 511 -37.30 7.90 -5.71
N HIS A 512 -36.23 8.17 -6.48
CA HIS A 512 -35.99 9.47 -7.09
C HIS A 512 -37.08 9.85 -8.08
N GLN A 513 -37.51 8.93 -8.95
CA GLN A 513 -38.61 9.17 -9.90
C GLN A 513 -39.92 9.57 -9.20
N GLN A 514 -40.13 9.09 -7.98
CA GLN A 514 -41.35 9.42 -7.19
C GLN A 514 -41.19 10.72 -6.39
N ASN A 515 -40.03 10.98 -5.81
CA ASN A 515 -39.85 12.01 -4.78
C ASN A 515 -38.81 13.11 -5.17
N GLY A 516 -38.03 12.93 -6.23
CA GLY A 516 -37.05 13.91 -6.70
C GLY A 516 -35.81 14.10 -5.82
N ASN A 517 -35.60 13.26 -4.80
CA ASN A 517 -34.57 13.45 -3.77
C ASN A 517 -33.49 12.36 -3.72
N GLY A 518 -33.34 11.56 -4.78
CA GLY A 518 -32.38 10.46 -4.82
C GLY A 518 -30.93 10.94 -4.76
N GLU A 519 -30.13 10.31 -3.88
CA GLU A 519 -28.71 10.57 -3.75
C GLU A 519 -27.96 9.30 -3.45
N ILE A 520 -26.86 9.08 -4.21
CA ILE A 520 -25.91 7.98 -4.02
C ILE A 520 -24.53 8.57 -3.74
N ILE A 521 -23.88 8.14 -2.64
CA ILE A 521 -22.51 8.54 -2.33
C ILE A 521 -21.67 7.27 -2.13
N PHE A 522 -20.63 7.08 -2.95
CA PHE A 522 -19.67 6.02 -2.76
C PHE A 522 -18.29 6.62 -2.48
N LYS A 523 -17.70 6.23 -1.36
CA LYS A 523 -16.30 6.45 -1.04
C LYS A 523 -15.60 5.10 -1.08
N CYS A 524 -14.65 4.92 -2.00
CA CYS A 524 -13.94 3.67 -2.18
C CYS A 524 -12.55 3.90 -2.78
N ASN A 525 -11.72 2.84 -2.82
CA ASN A 525 -10.40 3.00 -3.42
C ASN A 525 -10.42 2.81 -4.94
N GLN A 526 -11.30 1.96 -5.47
CA GLN A 526 -11.33 1.64 -6.90
C GLN A 526 -12.76 1.38 -7.37
N LEU A 527 -13.10 1.90 -8.54
CA LEU A 527 -14.38 1.71 -9.20
C LEU A 527 -14.17 1.21 -10.64
N VAL A 528 -14.33 -0.10 -10.86
CA VAL A 528 -13.98 -0.78 -12.12
C VAL A 528 -15.09 -1.72 -12.61
N ASP A 529 -15.99 -2.18 -11.71
CA ASP A 529 -17.03 -3.12 -12.07
C ASP A 529 -18.01 -2.53 -13.09
N LYS A 530 -18.07 -3.15 -14.28
CA LYS A 530 -18.87 -2.66 -15.39
C LYS A 530 -20.37 -2.65 -15.12
N HIS A 531 -20.86 -3.57 -14.29
CA HIS A 531 -22.31 -3.68 -13.98
C HIS A 531 -22.74 -2.54 -13.06
N VAL A 532 -21.96 -2.27 -12.03
CA VAL A 532 -22.21 -1.15 -11.11
C VAL A 532 -22.04 0.20 -11.83
N ILE A 533 -21.00 0.37 -12.66
CA ILE A 533 -20.80 1.61 -13.44
C ILE A 533 -22.01 1.86 -14.35
N ARG A 534 -22.52 0.85 -15.04
CA ARG A 534 -23.71 0.99 -15.90
C ARG A 534 -24.96 1.33 -15.09
N ALA A 535 -25.13 0.77 -13.90
CA ALA A 535 -26.24 1.09 -13.02
C ALA A 535 -26.18 2.55 -12.54
N LEU A 536 -24.99 3.06 -12.18
CA LEU A 536 -24.78 4.47 -11.81
C LEU A 536 -25.05 5.43 -12.98
N TYR A 537 -24.66 5.07 -14.21
CA TYR A 537 -25.03 5.86 -15.39
C TYR A 537 -26.54 5.94 -15.58
N ARG A 538 -27.26 4.81 -15.47
CA ARG A 538 -28.72 4.78 -15.56
C ARG A 538 -29.36 5.65 -14.48
N ALA A 539 -28.90 5.54 -13.24
CA ALA A 539 -29.38 6.39 -12.13
C ALA A 539 -29.18 7.88 -12.44
N SER A 540 -28.02 8.26 -12.99
CA SER A 540 -27.73 9.63 -13.40
C SER A 540 -28.65 10.11 -14.53
N MET A 541 -28.90 9.27 -15.53
CA MET A 541 -29.82 9.61 -16.64
C MET A 541 -31.25 9.85 -16.15
N GLU A 542 -31.65 9.20 -15.08
CA GLU A 542 -32.97 9.39 -14.41
C GLU A 542 -32.96 10.55 -13.39
N GLY A 543 -31.85 11.31 -13.25
CA GLY A 543 -31.76 12.48 -12.40
C GLY A 543 -31.15 12.28 -11.02
N VAL A 544 -30.86 11.06 -10.60
CA VAL A 544 -30.25 10.77 -9.28
C VAL A 544 -28.89 11.46 -9.18
N ARG A 545 -28.66 12.18 -8.08
CA ARG A 545 -27.35 12.78 -7.78
C ARG A 545 -26.37 11.71 -7.32
N VAL A 546 -25.25 11.55 -8.03
CA VAL A 546 -24.22 10.56 -7.73
C VAL A 546 -22.91 11.24 -7.40
N ARG A 547 -22.43 11.10 -6.18
CA ARG A 547 -21.17 11.68 -5.70
C ARG A 547 -20.19 10.56 -5.36
N LEU A 548 -19.10 10.46 -6.10
CA LEU A 548 -18.13 9.39 -5.97
C LEU A 548 -16.79 9.95 -5.49
N GLN A 549 -16.25 9.37 -4.44
CA GLN A 549 -14.93 9.69 -3.93
C GLN A 549 -14.03 8.47 -4.12
N VAL A 550 -13.23 8.48 -5.21
CA VAL A 550 -12.44 7.32 -5.64
C VAL A 550 -10.96 7.66 -5.61
N ARG A 551 -10.22 7.08 -4.68
CA ARG A 551 -8.80 7.38 -4.47
C ARG A 551 -7.88 6.90 -5.59
N GLY A 552 -8.19 5.77 -6.21
CA GLY A 552 -7.35 5.11 -7.19
C GLY A 552 -8.02 4.99 -8.56
N ILE A 553 -8.05 3.78 -9.12
CA ILE A 553 -8.59 3.54 -10.47
C ILE A 553 -10.09 3.80 -10.49
N CYS A 554 -10.52 4.69 -11.39
CA CYS A 554 -11.91 4.93 -11.72
C CYS A 554 -12.11 4.72 -13.23
N CYS A 555 -12.94 3.75 -13.62
CA CYS A 555 -13.30 3.49 -15.01
C CYS A 555 -14.63 4.15 -15.42
N LEU A 556 -15.28 4.89 -14.51
CA LEU A 556 -16.45 5.70 -14.80
C LEU A 556 -16.01 7.09 -15.30
N ARG A 557 -16.69 7.63 -16.31
CA ARG A 557 -16.51 8.99 -16.82
C ARG A 557 -17.64 9.90 -16.33
N PRO A 558 -17.34 10.93 -15.53
CA PRO A 558 -18.32 11.91 -15.11
C PRO A 558 -18.53 12.99 -16.18
N GLY A 559 -19.64 13.73 -16.12
CA GLY A 559 -19.88 14.92 -16.92
C GLY A 559 -20.15 14.69 -18.41
N VAL A 560 -20.35 13.44 -18.84
CA VAL A 560 -20.71 13.13 -20.24
C VAL A 560 -22.16 13.48 -20.46
N LYS A 561 -22.42 14.44 -21.36
CA LYS A 561 -23.77 14.97 -21.63
C LYS A 561 -24.79 13.87 -21.97
N GLY A 562 -25.92 13.88 -21.28
CA GLY A 562 -27.00 12.93 -21.43
C GLY A 562 -26.76 11.56 -20.82
N ILE A 563 -25.61 11.33 -20.18
CA ILE A 563 -25.25 10.03 -19.57
C ILE A 563 -24.87 10.20 -18.09
N SER A 564 -23.92 11.08 -17.80
CA SER A 564 -23.38 11.26 -16.45
C SER A 564 -23.34 12.72 -16.00
N ASP A 565 -24.33 13.51 -16.44
CA ASP A 565 -24.48 14.93 -16.05
C ASP A 565 -24.61 15.10 -14.53
N ASN A 566 -25.22 14.12 -13.85
CA ASN A 566 -25.47 14.13 -12.41
C ASN A 566 -24.41 13.34 -11.61
N ILE A 567 -23.28 12.95 -12.25
CA ILE A 567 -22.19 12.23 -11.59
C ILE A 567 -21.00 13.16 -11.39
N GLU A 568 -20.55 13.27 -10.15
CA GLU A 568 -19.28 13.89 -9.78
C GLU A 568 -18.32 12.82 -9.24
N VAL A 569 -17.04 12.87 -9.69
CA VAL A 569 -15.98 11.98 -9.17
C VAL A 569 -14.85 12.82 -8.64
N THR A 570 -14.51 12.60 -7.38
CA THR A 570 -13.42 13.29 -6.67
C THR A 570 -12.42 12.31 -6.06
N SER A 571 -11.23 12.81 -5.74
CA SER A 571 -10.17 12.05 -5.06
C SER A 571 -9.44 12.98 -4.12
N ILE A 572 -9.33 12.64 -2.85
CA ILE A 572 -8.54 13.38 -1.87
C ILE A 572 -7.13 12.79 -1.81
N VAL A 573 -6.13 13.67 -1.93
CA VAL A 573 -4.71 13.33 -1.74
C VAL A 573 -4.16 14.27 -0.69
N GLY A 574 -3.81 13.74 0.47
CA GLY A 574 -3.36 14.54 1.61
C GLY A 574 -2.40 13.77 2.50
N ARG A 575 -2.33 14.18 3.74
CA ARG A 575 -1.45 13.62 4.77
C ARG A 575 -1.68 12.13 5.01
N PHE A 576 -2.95 11.73 5.09
CA PHE A 576 -3.37 10.35 5.28
C PHE A 576 -3.86 9.75 3.98
N LEU A 577 -3.64 8.44 3.82
CA LEU A 577 -4.16 7.70 2.69
C LEU A 577 -5.65 7.43 2.89
N GLU A 578 -6.50 8.00 2.04
CA GLU A 578 -7.93 7.71 2.04
C GLU A 578 -8.15 6.23 1.68
N HIS A 579 -8.61 5.46 2.67
CA HIS A 579 -8.73 4.00 2.53
C HIS A 579 -10.10 3.45 2.93
N THR A 580 -10.92 4.25 3.59
CA THR A 580 -12.30 3.90 3.95
C THR A 580 -13.13 3.49 2.73
N ARG A 581 -14.06 2.54 2.92
CA ARG A 581 -15.13 2.25 1.98
C ARG A 581 -16.44 2.51 2.67
N VAL A 582 -17.20 3.45 2.11
CA VAL A 582 -18.53 3.86 2.61
C VAL A 582 -19.49 3.95 1.44
N TYR A 583 -20.66 3.37 1.60
CA TYR A 583 -21.72 3.34 0.59
C TYR A 583 -22.97 3.90 1.19
N TRP A 584 -23.46 5.01 0.66
CA TRP A 584 -24.68 5.71 1.10
C TRP A 584 -25.71 5.76 0.01
N PHE A 585 -26.96 5.53 0.41
CA PHE A 585 -28.18 5.71 -0.39
C PHE A 585 -29.16 6.53 0.43
N ASN A 586 -29.76 7.58 -0.17
CA ASN A 586 -30.70 8.46 0.54
C ASN A 586 -31.99 7.74 0.96
N ALA A 587 -32.43 6.77 0.17
CA ALA A 587 -33.61 5.95 0.44
C ALA A 587 -34.82 6.78 0.91
N ASN A 588 -35.16 7.84 0.15
CA ASN A 588 -36.23 8.80 0.45
C ASN A 588 -36.08 9.50 1.82
N GLY A 589 -34.86 9.72 2.30
CA GLY A 589 -34.57 10.36 3.59
C GLY A 589 -34.38 9.41 4.78
N GLU A 590 -34.71 8.12 4.65
CA GLU A 590 -34.41 7.12 5.69
C GLU A 590 -32.89 6.93 5.89
N GLY A 591 -32.14 7.03 4.81
CA GLY A 591 -30.70 6.86 4.76
C GLY A 591 -30.26 5.41 4.99
N ARG A 592 -29.50 4.85 4.06
CA ARG A 592 -28.84 3.55 4.24
C ARG A 592 -27.35 3.72 4.06
N LEU A 593 -26.58 3.34 5.07
CA LEU A 593 -25.13 3.49 5.08
C LEU A 593 -24.47 2.16 5.40
N TYR A 594 -23.48 1.79 4.58
CA TYR A 594 -22.66 0.60 4.77
C TYR A 594 -21.19 0.99 4.83
N ILE A 595 -20.42 0.33 5.68
CA ILE A 595 -18.95 0.39 5.70
C ILE A 595 -18.36 -1.02 5.52
N GLY A 596 -17.14 -1.14 5.02
CA GLY A 596 -16.51 -2.45 4.95
C GLY A 596 -15.24 -2.53 4.10
N SER A 597 -14.91 -3.76 3.69
CA SER A 597 -13.63 -4.08 3.07
C SER A 597 -13.62 -4.00 1.54
N ALA A 598 -14.81 -4.02 0.89
CA ALA A 598 -14.93 -4.18 -0.56
C ALA A 598 -14.73 -2.88 -1.33
N ASP A 599 -13.92 -2.93 -2.39
CA ASP A 599 -13.95 -1.97 -3.49
C ASP A 599 -14.85 -2.48 -4.62
N ILE A 600 -15.32 -1.59 -5.49
CA ILE A 600 -16.20 -1.93 -6.62
C ILE A 600 -15.36 -2.42 -7.80
N MET A 601 -14.81 -3.62 -7.65
CA MET A 601 -13.98 -4.29 -8.66
C MET A 601 -14.43 -5.73 -8.87
N PRO A 602 -14.34 -6.29 -10.11
CA PRO A 602 -14.66 -7.70 -10.36
C PRO A 602 -13.95 -8.65 -9.39
N ARG A 603 -12.64 -8.47 -9.17
CA ARG A 603 -11.89 -9.34 -8.23
C ARG A 603 -12.40 -9.30 -6.79
N ASN A 604 -12.91 -8.13 -6.31
CA ASN A 604 -13.49 -8.01 -4.98
C ASN A 604 -14.87 -8.64 -4.91
N LEU A 605 -15.66 -8.46 -5.97
CA LEU A 605 -17.06 -8.90 -6.02
C LEU A 605 -17.25 -10.36 -6.48
N ASP A 606 -16.19 -11.00 -7.06
CA ASP A 606 -16.29 -12.36 -7.63
C ASP A 606 -15.31 -13.36 -7.03
N ARG A 607 -14.14 -12.89 -6.51
CA ARG A 607 -13.03 -13.78 -6.13
C ARG A 607 -12.44 -13.51 -4.75
N ARG A 608 -13.20 -12.75 -3.91
CA ARG A 608 -12.77 -12.43 -2.56
C ARG A 608 -13.91 -12.56 -1.58
N ILE A 609 -13.59 -12.97 -0.36
CA ILE A 609 -14.48 -12.81 0.78
C ILE A 609 -14.32 -11.37 1.28
N GLU A 610 -15.34 -10.57 1.02
CA GLU A 610 -15.45 -9.18 1.45
C GLU A 610 -16.75 -8.99 2.21
N VAL A 611 -16.81 -8.00 3.09
CA VAL A 611 -17.99 -7.69 3.91
C VAL A 611 -18.31 -6.20 3.84
N LEU A 612 -19.59 -5.88 3.69
CA LEU A 612 -20.16 -4.58 4.01
C LEU A 612 -21.16 -4.76 5.14
N VAL A 613 -21.02 -3.97 6.20
CA VAL A 613 -21.91 -3.97 7.38
C VAL A 613 -22.74 -2.70 7.38
N PRO A 614 -24.09 -2.78 7.59
CA PRO A 614 -24.94 -1.61 7.72
C PRO A 614 -24.66 -0.89 9.05
N ILE A 615 -24.75 0.42 9.04
CA ILE A 615 -24.79 1.23 10.26
C ILE A 615 -26.26 1.37 10.68
N LEU A 616 -26.66 0.56 11.64
CA LEU A 616 -28.06 0.46 12.06
C LEU A 616 -28.46 1.59 13.04
N ASP A 617 -27.54 2.04 13.90
CA ASP A 617 -27.78 3.15 14.81
C ASP A 617 -28.04 4.45 14.04
N PRO A 618 -29.22 5.11 14.22
CA PRO A 618 -29.56 6.32 13.47
C PRO A 618 -28.66 7.51 13.79
N GLY A 619 -28.21 7.65 15.03
CA GLY A 619 -27.35 8.75 15.48
C GLY A 619 -25.96 8.62 14.86
N LEU A 620 -25.39 7.41 14.90
CA LEU A 620 -24.11 7.12 14.26
C LEU A 620 -24.19 7.28 12.74
N ARG A 621 -25.28 6.84 12.12
CA ARG A 621 -25.52 6.99 10.68
C ARG A 621 -25.58 8.47 10.27
N ALA A 622 -26.28 9.29 11.05
CA ALA A 622 -26.36 10.75 10.84
C ALA A 622 -24.97 11.40 10.98
N CYS A 623 -24.21 11.07 12.02
CA CYS A 623 -22.85 11.55 12.22
C CYS A 623 -21.93 11.18 11.02
N LEU A 624 -21.95 9.92 10.59
CA LEU A 624 -21.16 9.47 9.44
C LEU A 624 -21.53 10.22 8.15
N ARG A 625 -22.84 10.43 7.92
CA ARG A 625 -23.32 11.13 6.72
C ARG A 625 -22.99 12.62 6.75
N ASN A 626 -23.31 13.31 7.86
CA ASN A 626 -23.28 14.76 7.92
C ASN A 626 -21.94 15.31 8.35
N ASP A 627 -21.26 14.64 9.28
CA ASP A 627 -19.99 15.15 9.83
C ASP A 627 -18.76 14.60 9.11
N ILE A 628 -18.79 13.35 8.65
CA ILE A 628 -17.63 12.73 8.01
C ILE A 628 -17.75 12.82 6.48
N LEU A 629 -18.76 12.18 5.87
CA LEU A 629 -18.88 12.16 4.41
C LEU A 629 -19.05 13.57 3.83
N GLU A 630 -19.92 14.39 4.40
CA GLU A 630 -20.15 15.75 3.89
C GLU A 630 -18.88 16.62 4.00
N THR A 631 -18.11 16.51 5.10
CA THR A 631 -16.83 17.20 5.23
C THR A 631 -15.85 16.80 4.13
N HIS A 632 -15.76 15.50 3.82
CA HIS A 632 -14.91 15.01 2.73
C HIS A 632 -15.38 15.47 1.35
N LEU A 633 -16.70 15.54 1.12
CA LEU A 633 -17.28 16.00 -0.14
C LEU A 633 -17.13 17.53 -0.35
N ARG A 634 -16.98 18.29 0.74
CA ARG A 634 -16.75 19.74 0.73
C ARG A 634 -15.29 20.13 0.65
N ASP A 635 -14.35 19.16 0.77
CA ASP A 635 -12.92 19.44 0.68
C ASP A 635 -12.57 20.12 -0.64
N ASN A 636 -12.00 21.33 -0.53
CA ASN A 636 -11.58 22.15 -1.69
C ASN A 636 -10.09 22.51 -1.66
N GLN A 637 -9.31 21.88 -0.77
CA GLN A 637 -7.86 22.07 -0.68
C GLN A 637 -7.05 20.85 -1.14
N GLN A 638 -7.50 19.64 -0.79
CA GLN A 638 -6.80 18.39 -1.12
C GLN A 638 -7.51 17.56 -2.18
N THR A 639 -8.62 18.05 -2.71
CA THR A 639 -9.48 17.35 -3.66
C THR A 639 -9.06 17.57 -5.10
N TRP A 640 -9.04 16.47 -5.85
CA TRP A 640 -8.88 16.40 -7.29
C TRP A 640 -10.20 15.94 -7.92
N ARG A 641 -10.68 16.65 -8.91
CA ARG A 641 -11.91 16.29 -9.66
C ARG A 641 -11.56 15.63 -10.98
N LEU A 642 -12.13 14.45 -11.23
CA LEU A 642 -12.04 13.76 -12.52
C LEU A 642 -12.86 14.50 -13.56
N GLN A 643 -12.28 14.72 -14.73
CA GLN A 643 -12.91 15.37 -15.88
C GLN A 643 -13.45 14.33 -16.87
N GLU A 644 -14.30 14.75 -17.79
CA GLU A 644 -14.86 13.95 -18.88
C GLU A 644 -13.78 13.27 -19.74
N ASP A 645 -12.65 13.93 -19.98
CA ASP A 645 -11.53 13.41 -20.75
C ASP A 645 -10.63 12.41 -20.00
N GLY A 646 -10.93 12.17 -18.69
CA GLY A 646 -10.15 11.29 -17.82
C GLY A 646 -8.95 11.98 -17.14
N THR A 647 -8.79 13.29 -17.29
CA THR A 647 -7.78 14.06 -16.53
C THR A 647 -8.31 14.43 -15.16
N TYR A 648 -7.40 14.71 -14.22
CA TYR A 648 -7.74 15.21 -12.89
C TYR A 648 -7.28 16.66 -12.74
N CYS A 649 -8.18 17.53 -12.27
CA CYS A 649 -7.90 18.92 -11.93
C CYS A 649 -8.01 19.12 -10.42
N ARG A 650 -6.98 19.74 -9.79
CA ARG A 650 -7.03 20.09 -8.37
C ARG A 650 -8.07 21.19 -8.16
N ILE A 651 -8.99 20.99 -7.23
CA ILE A 651 -9.94 22.01 -6.79
C ILE A 651 -9.19 23.02 -5.92
N LYS A 652 -9.55 24.28 -6.06
CA LYS A 652 -9.08 25.36 -5.19
C LYS A 652 -10.27 26.16 -4.71
N PRO A 653 -10.27 26.66 -3.47
CA PRO A 653 -11.35 27.50 -2.99
C PRO A 653 -11.53 28.73 -3.90
N GLY A 654 -12.78 29.01 -4.23
CA GLY A 654 -13.15 30.20 -4.99
C GLY A 654 -12.94 31.48 -4.17
N LYS A 655 -13.08 32.64 -4.84
CA LYS A 655 -12.96 33.94 -4.15
C LYS A 655 -14.11 34.09 -3.15
N GLY A 656 -13.78 34.18 -1.84
CA GLY A 656 -14.75 34.26 -0.74
C GLY A 656 -15.30 32.92 -0.27
N GLU A 657 -14.86 31.79 -0.85
CA GLU A 657 -15.20 30.46 -0.36
C GLU A 657 -14.27 30.07 0.80
N GLU A 658 -14.85 29.47 1.84
CA GLU A 658 -14.08 28.99 2.99
C GLU A 658 -13.16 27.83 2.58
N PRO A 659 -11.86 27.88 2.91
CA PRO A 659 -10.97 26.75 2.67
C PRO A 659 -11.34 25.57 3.56
N VAL A 660 -11.62 24.42 2.97
CA VAL A 660 -11.99 23.17 3.65
C VAL A 660 -10.94 22.11 3.35
N ASN A 661 -10.20 21.69 4.38
CA ASN A 661 -9.33 20.52 4.38
C ASN A 661 -9.96 19.47 5.30
N ALA A 662 -10.50 18.42 4.70
CA ALA A 662 -11.24 17.40 5.46
C ALA A 662 -10.38 16.71 6.51
N GLN A 663 -9.12 16.39 6.19
CA GLN A 663 -8.22 15.70 7.12
C GLN A 663 -7.83 16.60 8.31
N GLU A 664 -7.60 17.89 8.08
CA GLU A 664 -7.32 18.84 9.17
C GLU A 664 -8.52 19.06 10.08
N ILE A 665 -9.72 19.14 9.50
CA ILE A 665 -10.97 19.24 10.30
C ILE A 665 -11.13 18.01 11.17
N MET A 666 -10.93 16.81 10.63
CA MET A 666 -11.02 15.57 11.41
C MET A 666 -9.94 15.51 12.50
N MET A 667 -8.70 15.92 12.22
CA MET A 667 -7.64 16.01 13.24
C MET A 667 -7.99 16.98 14.37
N ARG A 668 -8.61 18.13 14.06
CA ARG A 668 -9.04 19.13 15.04
C ARG A 668 -10.16 18.58 15.92
N ARG A 669 -11.22 18.02 15.31
CA ARG A 669 -12.33 17.39 16.05
C ARG A 669 -11.85 16.29 16.99
N SER A 670 -10.89 15.47 16.55
CA SER A 670 -10.27 14.45 17.40
C SER A 670 -9.59 15.01 18.65
N ARG A 671 -9.04 16.24 18.60
CA ARG A 671 -8.40 16.92 19.73
C ARG A 671 -9.40 17.62 20.65
N GLU A 672 -10.48 18.17 20.09
CA GLU A 672 -11.50 18.93 20.84
C GLU A 672 -12.45 18.02 21.65
N CYS A 673 -12.53 16.74 21.30
CA CYS A 673 -13.36 15.77 22.01
C CYS A 673 -12.60 15.02 23.13
N VAL A 674 -11.50 15.58 23.65
CA VAL A 674 -10.73 15.02 24.78
C VAL A 674 -11.33 15.47 26.11
#